data_2cfa1f389582b0d6d1b94399c799a2c0
#
_entry.id   2cfa1f389582b0d6d1b94399c799a2c0
#
_cell.length_a   1.000
_cell.length_b   1.000
_cell.length_c   1.000
_cell.angle_alpha   90.00
_cell.angle_beta   90.00
_cell.angle_gamma   90.00
#
_symmetry.space_group_name_H-M   'P 1'
#
loop_
_entity.id
_entity.type
_entity.pdbx_description
1 polymer ?
#
loop_
_entity_poly.entity_id
_entity_poly.type
_entity_poly.pdbx_seq_one_letter_code
_entity_poly.pdbx_strand_id
1 'polypeptide(L)'
;MKKIILSIDGMTCSACSNGLEKYLNKQNGIISARVNLVMANATIEYDEKMLNQTKIEEFIKKAGFKSLGKFKEIKQDRKSKKEKIKFIAFTILAIVLMFISMGHMINLPTIPFLDPHKNTTNYMMTLLVLTIAFIIYGFDIIKNGSKNLIHKTPNMDTLVGIGVITSFLYSLYNIYLVFSGNHHQVMNLYFESSAIVIYFIKLGRYIDGISKDKTKEAIQKLVKITPNNAVIKIDGKLKEVTLDEIHKGDIVVSRAGEKIAVDGTIIEGKTHLDESFITGESKPISKEIGSNIIAGSLNYDGYIEYKAERIGKESTVSEIVRLVVEASNTKAPIAKIADKVSGYFVPLVIAIAILTFIVYLIMGQGFESAITTFVTILVVACPCSLGLATPLAIIVSEGLCATKGILIKKSEILENAQKTNTVIFDKTGTLTYGKLKISEIKNYSNIKNNELLQMVGSIESKSTHPIGKAFVDYLEDNKIPILEVKEFGNVAGYGIVGRVNNKKVIIGNSKILESYKVENQYEQDERNLADRGNSIVYVVQDEKVVALIGVNDIVRKEAKDVIKKLSDMKIETIMLTGDNKETANKIANELGITKVIANVLPKEKSNTIKELRQKNKFVMMCGDGINDSPALANSDIGVSVNSGTDIAMDSSDVILTKNNLESIVNLINISKKTIRNIKQNLFWAFFYNCLMIPVAMGLFKTFGIIINPMLASLAMVLSSITVILNTLRLKKIK
;
A
#
# COMPACT_ATOMS: atom_id res chain seq x y z
N MET A 1 -13.65 4.12 22.32
CA MET A 1 -13.57 3.47 20.99
C MET A 1 -12.34 2.59 20.95
N LYS A 2 -12.46 1.40 20.41
CA LYS A 2 -11.33 0.47 20.25
C LYS A 2 -11.32 -0.08 18.84
N LYS A 3 -10.13 -0.25 18.28
CA LYS A 3 -9.90 -0.83 16.95
C LYS A 3 -9.28 -2.22 17.11
N ILE A 4 -9.81 -3.21 16.40
CA ILE A 4 -9.28 -4.58 16.37
C ILE A 4 -9.19 -5.06 14.93
N ILE A 5 -8.13 -5.81 14.64
CA ILE A 5 -7.99 -6.52 13.36
C ILE A 5 -8.07 -8.02 13.67
N LEU A 6 -9.04 -8.69 13.05
CA LEU A 6 -9.25 -10.12 13.20
C LEU A 6 -8.96 -10.85 11.88
N SER A 7 -8.27 -11.97 11.97
CA SER A 7 -8.09 -12.88 10.82
C SER A 7 -9.37 -13.67 10.57
N ILE A 8 -9.81 -13.72 9.31
CA ILE A 8 -11.09 -14.35 8.90
C ILE A 8 -10.82 -15.48 7.92
N ASP A 9 -11.34 -16.65 8.22
CA ASP A 9 -11.33 -17.79 7.31
C ASP A 9 -12.70 -17.99 6.63
N GLY A 10 -12.69 -18.58 5.44
CA GLY A 10 -13.89 -18.89 4.65
C GLY A 10 -14.31 -17.83 3.63
N MET A 11 -13.57 -16.73 3.48
CA MET A 11 -13.84 -15.72 2.44
C MET A 11 -13.23 -16.14 1.11
N THR A 12 -14.05 -16.46 0.13
CA THR A 12 -13.61 -16.94 -1.19
C THR A 12 -13.75 -15.91 -2.31
N CYS A 13 -14.63 -14.92 -2.15
CA CYS A 13 -14.93 -13.93 -3.19
C CYS A 13 -15.28 -12.56 -2.58
N SER A 14 -15.29 -11.51 -3.42
CA SER A 14 -15.65 -10.15 -3.00
C SER A 14 -17.07 -10.03 -2.45
N ALA A 15 -18.02 -10.82 -2.98
CA ALA A 15 -19.37 -10.86 -2.42
C ALA A 15 -19.38 -11.37 -0.98
N CYS A 16 -18.51 -12.33 -0.64
CA CYS A 16 -18.36 -12.84 0.73
C CYS A 16 -17.85 -11.75 1.68
N SER A 17 -16.76 -11.05 1.29
CA SER A 17 -16.19 -9.98 2.12
C SER A 17 -17.17 -8.81 2.28
N ASN A 18 -17.89 -8.44 1.22
CA ASN A 18 -18.92 -7.39 1.26
C ASN A 18 -20.14 -7.78 2.09
N GLY A 19 -20.56 -9.04 2.00
CA GLY A 19 -21.65 -9.58 2.82
C GLY A 19 -21.31 -9.51 4.30
N LEU A 20 -20.11 -9.96 4.69
CA LEU A 20 -19.63 -9.89 6.06
C LEU A 20 -19.50 -8.42 6.53
N GLU A 21 -18.92 -7.53 5.70
CA GLU A 21 -18.78 -6.12 6.01
C GLU A 21 -20.13 -5.44 6.26
N LYS A 22 -21.11 -5.66 5.39
CA LYS A 22 -22.48 -5.14 5.56
C LYS A 22 -23.17 -5.70 6.79
N TYR A 23 -22.97 -6.99 7.08
CA TYR A 23 -23.55 -7.63 8.25
C TYR A 23 -22.97 -7.05 9.54
N LEU A 24 -21.65 -6.92 9.63
CA LEU A 24 -20.98 -6.35 10.80
C LEU A 24 -21.38 -4.88 11.03
N ASN A 25 -21.43 -4.07 9.99
CA ASN A 25 -21.80 -2.64 10.10
C ASN A 25 -23.27 -2.42 10.53
N LYS A 26 -24.10 -3.46 10.51
CA LYS A 26 -25.48 -3.40 11.02
C LYS A 26 -25.61 -3.80 12.49
N GLN A 27 -24.54 -4.26 13.13
CA GLN A 27 -24.61 -4.72 14.52
C GLN A 27 -24.46 -3.54 15.48
N ASN A 28 -25.29 -3.52 16.53
CA ASN A 28 -25.22 -2.50 17.57
C ASN A 28 -23.89 -2.56 18.30
N GLY A 29 -23.24 -1.40 18.48
CA GLY A 29 -21.93 -1.26 19.11
C GLY A 29 -20.74 -1.38 18.14
N ILE A 30 -20.96 -1.73 16.88
CA ILE A 30 -19.94 -1.60 15.81
C ILE A 30 -20.10 -0.23 15.17
N ILE A 31 -18.99 0.54 15.18
CA ILE A 31 -18.93 1.88 14.61
C ILE A 31 -18.58 1.79 13.13
N SER A 32 -17.54 1.02 12.82
CA SER A 32 -17.15 0.72 11.44
C SER A 32 -16.51 -0.67 11.35
N ALA A 33 -16.83 -1.39 10.30
CA ALA A 33 -16.18 -2.64 9.95
C ALA A 33 -15.76 -2.61 8.48
N ARG A 34 -14.51 -2.98 8.19
CA ARG A 34 -13.94 -3.08 6.86
C ARG A 34 -13.34 -4.47 6.69
N VAL A 35 -13.72 -5.16 5.63
CA VAL A 35 -13.31 -6.55 5.39
C VAL A 35 -12.44 -6.63 4.15
N ASN A 36 -11.23 -7.16 4.31
CA ASN A 36 -10.27 -7.35 3.22
C ASN A 36 -10.22 -8.82 2.80
N LEU A 37 -10.60 -9.08 1.55
CA LEU A 37 -10.59 -10.42 0.96
C LEU A 37 -9.15 -10.95 0.76
N VAL A 38 -8.21 -10.10 0.33
CA VAL A 38 -6.85 -10.54 -0.03
C VAL A 38 -6.02 -10.80 1.21
N MET A 39 -6.12 -9.90 2.21
CA MET A 39 -5.44 -10.06 3.50
C MET A 39 -6.14 -11.06 4.42
N ALA A 40 -7.34 -11.50 4.04
CA ALA A 40 -8.19 -12.40 4.83
C ALA A 40 -8.42 -11.91 6.27
N ASN A 41 -8.68 -10.61 6.44
CA ASN A 41 -8.89 -10.00 7.74
C ASN A 41 -10.09 -9.02 7.75
N ALA A 42 -10.53 -8.65 8.94
CA ALA A 42 -11.51 -7.59 9.17
C ALA A 42 -10.96 -6.60 10.19
N THR A 43 -10.96 -5.31 9.83
CA THR A 43 -10.69 -4.20 10.74
C THR A 43 -11.99 -3.68 11.28
N ILE A 44 -12.17 -3.71 12.59
CA ILE A 44 -13.43 -3.40 13.26
C ILE A 44 -13.19 -2.34 14.33
N GLU A 45 -13.89 -1.24 14.22
CA GLU A 45 -13.96 -0.19 15.23
C GLU A 45 -15.26 -0.33 16.00
N TYR A 46 -15.19 -0.39 17.32
CA TYR A 46 -16.34 -0.69 18.17
C TYR A 46 -16.31 0.07 19.50
N ASP A 47 -17.47 0.16 20.13
CA ASP A 47 -17.59 0.72 21.47
C ASP A 47 -17.25 -0.37 22.51
N GLU A 48 -16.17 -0.16 23.26
CA GLU A 48 -15.67 -1.08 24.28
C GLU A 48 -16.64 -1.27 25.46
N LYS A 49 -17.56 -0.30 25.68
CA LYS A 49 -18.59 -0.39 26.72
C LYS A 49 -19.73 -1.35 26.31
N MET A 50 -19.97 -1.55 25.03
CA MET A 50 -21.08 -2.37 24.51
C MET A 50 -20.62 -3.74 24.02
N LEU A 51 -19.42 -3.85 23.47
CA LEU A 51 -18.93 -5.05 22.81
C LEU A 51 -17.52 -5.43 23.33
N ASN A 52 -17.28 -6.73 23.36
CA ASN A 52 -15.95 -7.31 23.55
C ASN A 52 -15.55 -8.14 22.31
N GLN A 53 -14.31 -8.58 22.24
CA GLN A 53 -13.79 -9.36 21.13
C GLN A 53 -14.61 -10.64 20.90
N THR A 54 -15.02 -11.34 21.95
CA THR A 54 -15.79 -12.60 21.86
C THR A 54 -17.14 -12.40 21.16
N LYS A 55 -17.86 -11.32 21.49
CA LYS A 55 -19.14 -10.98 20.81
C LYS A 55 -18.93 -10.64 19.33
N ILE A 56 -17.84 -9.96 18.99
CA ILE A 56 -17.50 -9.66 17.59
C ILE A 56 -17.21 -10.96 16.83
N GLU A 57 -16.50 -11.90 17.42
CA GLU A 57 -16.23 -13.22 16.83
C GLU A 57 -17.51 -14.04 16.67
N GLU A 58 -18.48 -13.90 17.59
CA GLU A 58 -19.81 -14.50 17.42
C GLU A 58 -20.59 -13.91 16.24
N PHE A 59 -20.51 -12.59 16.02
CA PHE A 59 -21.12 -11.96 14.84
C PHE A 59 -20.50 -12.49 13.54
N ILE A 60 -19.17 -12.65 13.50
CA ILE A 60 -18.48 -13.25 12.36
C ILE A 60 -18.96 -14.68 12.12
N LYS A 61 -19.10 -15.47 13.19
CA LYS A 61 -19.63 -16.85 13.12
C LYS A 61 -21.09 -16.89 12.64
N LYS A 62 -21.96 -16.00 13.13
CA LYS A 62 -23.36 -15.87 12.68
C LYS A 62 -23.44 -15.45 11.21
N ALA A 63 -22.53 -14.62 10.73
CA ALA A 63 -22.42 -14.30 9.30
C ALA A 63 -21.91 -15.49 8.45
N GLY A 64 -21.45 -16.58 9.09
CA GLY A 64 -21.06 -17.83 8.42
C GLY A 64 -19.58 -17.96 8.14
N PHE A 65 -18.76 -17.11 8.74
CA PHE A 65 -17.31 -17.13 8.63
C PHE A 65 -16.68 -17.58 9.95
N LYS A 66 -15.37 -17.87 9.91
CA LYS A 66 -14.62 -18.29 11.11
C LYS A 66 -13.59 -17.21 11.45
N SER A 67 -13.64 -16.69 12.69
CA SER A 67 -12.53 -15.89 13.23
C SER A 67 -11.38 -16.82 13.63
N LEU A 68 -10.16 -16.45 13.25
CA LEU A 68 -8.91 -17.09 13.67
C LEU A 68 -8.24 -16.31 14.81
N GLY A 69 -8.94 -15.33 15.40
CA GLY A 69 -8.43 -14.46 16.45
C GLY A 69 -7.76 -13.19 15.93
N LYS A 70 -7.06 -12.47 16.81
CA LYS A 70 -6.34 -11.25 16.44
C LYS A 70 -5.37 -11.54 15.31
N PHE A 71 -5.31 -10.63 14.36
CA PHE A 71 -4.34 -10.66 13.29
C PHE A 71 -2.92 -10.61 13.91
N LYS A 72 -2.35 -11.77 14.09
CA LYS A 72 -0.92 -11.93 14.41
C LYS A 72 -0.24 -12.05 13.06
N GLU A 73 0.88 -11.35 12.90
CA GLU A 73 1.75 -11.29 11.73
C GLU A 73 1.42 -12.25 10.58
N ILE A 74 1.65 -11.82 9.36
CA ILE A 74 1.39 -12.61 8.15
C ILE A 74 2.24 -13.89 8.19
N LYS A 75 1.83 -14.88 8.99
CA LYS A 75 2.39 -16.22 8.89
C LYS A 75 2.06 -16.73 7.50
N GLN A 76 3.06 -17.23 6.80
CA GLN A 76 2.83 -18.09 5.65
C GLN A 76 1.89 -19.22 6.11
N ASP A 77 0.61 -19.09 5.81
CA ASP A 77 -0.23 -20.26 5.71
C ASP A 77 0.40 -21.10 4.59
N ARG A 78 1.30 -21.98 4.98
CA ARG A 78 1.65 -23.13 4.13
C ARG A 78 0.33 -23.87 3.97
N LYS A 79 -0.50 -23.41 3.00
CA LYS A 79 -1.62 -24.21 2.51
C LYS A 79 -1.05 -25.59 2.31
N SER A 80 -1.46 -26.46 3.17
CA SER A 80 -0.80 -27.67 3.56
C SER A 80 -0.42 -28.43 2.29
N LYS A 81 0.72 -29.10 2.28
CA LYS A 81 1.08 -30.06 1.23
C LYS A 81 -0.11 -30.95 0.84
N LYS A 82 -1.03 -31.19 1.80
CA LYS A 82 -2.29 -31.91 1.62
C LYS A 82 -3.26 -31.26 0.63
N GLU A 83 -3.45 -29.91 0.64
CA GLU A 83 -4.33 -29.24 -0.34
C GLU A 83 -3.75 -29.29 -1.75
N LYS A 84 -2.45 -29.15 -1.87
CA LYS A 84 -1.75 -29.29 -3.15
C LYS A 84 -1.86 -30.70 -3.71
N ILE A 85 -1.69 -31.73 -2.86
CA ILE A 85 -1.84 -33.14 -3.24
C ILE A 85 -3.29 -33.42 -3.65
N LYS A 86 -4.27 -32.96 -2.87
CA LYS A 86 -5.70 -33.08 -3.24
C LYS A 86 -5.99 -32.44 -4.59
N PHE A 87 -5.49 -31.22 -4.83
CA PHE A 87 -5.70 -30.54 -6.10
C PHE A 87 -5.10 -31.34 -7.29
N ILE A 88 -3.88 -31.86 -7.16
CA ILE A 88 -3.23 -32.67 -8.19
C ILE A 88 -4.03 -33.96 -8.44
N ALA A 89 -4.50 -34.64 -7.37
CA ALA A 89 -5.31 -35.85 -7.50
C ALA A 89 -6.61 -35.59 -8.27
N PHE A 90 -7.33 -34.50 -7.97
CA PHE A 90 -8.55 -34.13 -8.68
C PHE A 90 -8.28 -33.62 -10.10
N THR A 91 -7.08 -33.07 -10.39
CA THR A 91 -6.65 -32.76 -11.76
C THR A 91 -6.53 -34.04 -12.60
N ILE A 92 -5.86 -35.05 -12.06
CA ILE A 92 -5.75 -36.36 -12.73
C ILE A 92 -7.13 -36.97 -12.93
N LEU A 93 -7.99 -36.93 -11.89
CA LEU A 93 -9.35 -37.46 -11.96
C LEU A 93 -10.21 -36.73 -13.00
N ALA A 94 -10.03 -35.41 -13.17
CA ALA A 94 -10.72 -34.64 -14.20
C ALA A 94 -10.29 -35.05 -15.62
N ILE A 95 -9.00 -35.30 -15.82
CA ILE A 95 -8.48 -35.79 -17.11
C ILE A 95 -9.06 -37.18 -17.42
N VAL A 96 -9.07 -38.08 -16.44
CA VAL A 96 -9.67 -39.42 -16.58
C VAL A 96 -11.17 -39.33 -16.91
N LEU A 97 -11.91 -38.46 -16.20
CA LEU A 97 -13.33 -38.25 -16.47
C LEU A 97 -13.58 -37.73 -17.89
N MET A 98 -12.80 -36.74 -18.35
CA MET A 98 -12.91 -36.23 -19.70
C MET A 98 -12.55 -37.30 -20.75
N PHE A 99 -11.56 -38.14 -20.48
CA PHE A 99 -11.20 -39.24 -21.38
C PHE A 99 -12.36 -40.26 -21.51
N ILE A 100 -12.97 -40.65 -20.40
CA ILE A 100 -14.10 -41.59 -20.40
C ILE A 100 -15.33 -40.98 -21.08
N SER A 101 -15.69 -39.74 -20.77
CA SER A 101 -16.91 -39.11 -21.28
C SER A 101 -16.79 -38.68 -22.76
N MET A 102 -15.66 -38.10 -23.17
CA MET A 102 -15.52 -37.48 -24.48
C MET A 102 -14.55 -38.23 -25.42
N GLY A 103 -13.79 -39.20 -24.92
CA GLY A 103 -12.80 -39.91 -25.70
C GLY A 103 -13.38 -40.55 -26.97
N HIS A 104 -14.59 -41.07 -26.90
CA HIS A 104 -15.28 -41.66 -28.03
C HIS A 104 -15.65 -40.64 -29.12
N MET A 105 -15.90 -39.36 -28.75
CA MET A 105 -16.23 -38.30 -29.72
C MET A 105 -15.03 -37.84 -30.57
N ILE A 106 -13.82 -38.04 -30.05
CA ILE A 106 -12.55 -37.66 -30.71
C ILE A 106 -11.77 -38.92 -31.20
N ASN A 107 -12.45 -40.03 -31.37
CA ASN A 107 -11.91 -41.32 -31.88
C ASN A 107 -10.71 -41.84 -31.07
N LEU A 108 -10.64 -41.54 -29.78
CA LEU A 108 -9.66 -42.17 -28.90
C LEU A 108 -10.06 -43.62 -28.59
N PRO A 109 -9.08 -44.53 -28.33
CA PRO A 109 -9.37 -45.92 -28.00
C PRO A 109 -10.25 -45.96 -26.73
N THR A 110 -11.45 -46.54 -26.85
CA THR A 110 -12.38 -46.75 -25.75
C THR A 110 -11.96 -47.96 -24.95
N ILE A 111 -12.09 -47.86 -23.62
CA ILE A 111 -11.92 -49.02 -22.74
C ILE A 111 -13.16 -49.88 -22.91
N PRO A 112 -13.02 -51.17 -23.37
CA PRO A 112 -14.20 -52.00 -23.67
C PRO A 112 -15.20 -52.16 -22.51
N PHE A 113 -14.71 -52.10 -21.28
CA PHE A 113 -15.49 -52.15 -20.06
C PHE A 113 -16.38 -50.90 -19.84
N LEU A 114 -15.96 -49.75 -20.39
CA LEU A 114 -16.60 -48.42 -20.27
C LEU A 114 -17.19 -47.90 -21.59
N ASP A 115 -17.44 -48.78 -22.54
CA ASP A 115 -18.03 -48.42 -23.82
C ASP A 115 -19.50 -48.09 -23.62
N PRO A 116 -19.99 -46.84 -23.96
CA PRO A 116 -21.37 -46.42 -23.75
C PRO A 116 -22.36 -47.30 -24.52
N HIS A 117 -21.97 -47.89 -25.63
CA HIS A 117 -22.84 -48.72 -26.46
C HIS A 117 -22.85 -50.23 -26.04
N LYS A 118 -21.72 -50.75 -25.54
CA LYS A 118 -21.57 -52.15 -25.18
C LYS A 118 -21.85 -52.43 -23.69
N ASN A 119 -21.38 -51.51 -22.83
CA ASN A 119 -21.45 -51.66 -21.37
C ASN A 119 -22.07 -50.41 -20.72
N THR A 120 -23.28 -50.03 -21.14
CA THR A 120 -24.00 -48.84 -20.78
C THR A 120 -24.09 -48.62 -19.25
N THR A 121 -24.41 -49.68 -18.49
CA THR A 121 -24.54 -49.62 -17.04
C THR A 121 -23.22 -49.28 -16.36
N ASN A 122 -22.10 -49.90 -16.77
CA ASN A 122 -20.77 -49.63 -16.19
C ASN A 122 -20.33 -48.22 -16.49
N TYR A 123 -20.57 -47.73 -17.72
CA TYR A 123 -20.29 -46.37 -18.16
C TYR A 123 -21.04 -45.36 -17.28
N MET A 124 -22.36 -45.49 -17.15
CA MET A 124 -23.21 -44.59 -16.36
C MET A 124 -22.80 -44.58 -14.88
N MET A 125 -22.60 -45.76 -14.28
CA MET A 125 -22.21 -45.87 -12.87
C MET A 125 -20.81 -45.29 -12.60
N THR A 126 -19.87 -45.46 -13.53
CA THR A 126 -18.56 -44.87 -13.40
C THR A 126 -18.61 -43.35 -13.43
N LEU A 127 -19.34 -42.74 -14.38
CA LEU A 127 -19.55 -41.30 -14.45
C LEU A 127 -20.23 -40.76 -13.18
N LEU A 128 -21.26 -41.47 -12.67
CA LEU A 128 -21.96 -41.11 -11.44
C LEU A 128 -21.00 -41.07 -10.23
N VAL A 129 -20.20 -42.14 -10.02
CA VAL A 129 -19.28 -42.25 -8.88
C VAL A 129 -18.21 -41.17 -8.96
N LEU A 130 -17.62 -40.94 -10.14
CA LEU A 130 -16.64 -39.90 -10.34
C LEU A 130 -17.24 -38.51 -10.06
N THR A 131 -18.44 -38.23 -10.54
CA THR A 131 -19.12 -36.94 -10.33
C THR A 131 -19.46 -36.71 -8.85
N ILE A 132 -19.87 -37.74 -8.13
CA ILE A 132 -20.09 -37.65 -6.67
C ILE A 132 -18.79 -37.27 -5.97
N ALA A 133 -17.63 -37.83 -6.37
CA ALA A 133 -16.34 -37.46 -5.81
C ALA A 133 -16.05 -35.95 -6.02
N PHE A 134 -16.36 -35.40 -7.21
CA PHE A 134 -16.23 -33.97 -7.49
C PHE A 134 -17.21 -33.13 -6.70
N ILE A 135 -18.46 -33.56 -6.52
CA ILE A 135 -19.47 -32.89 -5.69
C ILE A 135 -18.99 -32.81 -4.23
N ILE A 136 -18.44 -33.90 -3.69
CA ILE A 136 -17.83 -33.90 -2.35
C ILE A 136 -16.64 -32.95 -2.27
N TYR A 137 -15.78 -32.94 -3.28
CA TYR A 137 -14.64 -32.01 -3.37
C TYR A 137 -15.08 -30.54 -3.47
N GLY A 138 -16.16 -30.25 -4.16
CA GLY A 138 -16.76 -28.93 -4.35
C GLY A 138 -17.93 -28.61 -3.42
N PHE A 139 -18.17 -29.40 -2.38
CA PHE A 139 -19.32 -29.24 -1.50
C PHE A 139 -19.42 -27.86 -0.85
N ASP A 140 -18.27 -27.22 -0.59
CA ASP A 140 -18.21 -25.84 -0.10
C ASP A 140 -18.86 -24.83 -1.06
N ILE A 141 -18.76 -25.02 -2.38
CA ILE A 141 -19.38 -24.18 -3.41
C ILE A 141 -20.90 -24.29 -3.31
N ILE A 142 -21.40 -25.51 -3.28
CA ILE A 142 -22.84 -25.77 -3.22
C ILE A 142 -23.43 -25.25 -1.90
N LYS A 143 -22.78 -25.55 -0.77
CA LYS A 143 -23.20 -25.11 0.56
C LYS A 143 -23.26 -23.58 0.68
N ASN A 144 -22.19 -22.89 0.23
CA ASN A 144 -22.12 -21.42 0.28
C ASN A 144 -23.12 -20.80 -0.69
N GLY A 145 -23.27 -21.37 -1.89
CA GLY A 145 -24.24 -20.93 -2.89
C GLY A 145 -25.69 -20.99 -2.39
N SER A 146 -26.08 -22.12 -1.82
CA SER A 146 -27.43 -22.33 -1.24
C SER A 146 -27.68 -21.40 -0.06
N LYS A 147 -26.71 -21.25 0.85
CA LYS A 147 -26.79 -20.34 1.99
C LYS A 147 -27.00 -18.88 1.56
N ASN A 148 -26.22 -18.39 0.59
CA ASN A 148 -26.33 -17.03 0.10
C ASN A 148 -27.66 -16.78 -0.65
N LEU A 149 -28.18 -17.79 -1.33
CA LEU A 149 -29.48 -17.70 -1.97
C LEU A 149 -30.62 -17.53 -0.92
N ILE A 150 -30.60 -18.32 0.15
CA ILE A 150 -31.55 -18.21 1.27
C ILE A 150 -31.46 -16.82 1.94
N HIS A 151 -30.29 -16.29 2.12
CA HIS A 151 -30.07 -14.95 2.70
C HIS A 151 -30.32 -13.78 1.72
N LYS A 152 -30.88 -14.04 0.53
CA LYS A 152 -31.18 -13.03 -0.53
C LYS A 152 -29.95 -12.22 -0.95
N THR A 153 -28.76 -12.82 -0.88
CA THR A 153 -27.49 -12.26 -1.33
C THR A 153 -26.80 -13.21 -2.31
N PRO A 154 -27.46 -13.55 -3.45
CA PRO A 154 -26.92 -14.50 -4.40
C PRO A 154 -25.55 -14.03 -4.91
N ASN A 155 -24.64 -14.97 -5.01
CA ASN A 155 -23.26 -14.74 -5.43
C ASN A 155 -22.82 -15.76 -6.50
N MET A 156 -21.54 -15.75 -6.85
CA MET A 156 -20.92 -16.69 -7.79
C MET A 156 -21.19 -18.15 -7.43
N ASP A 157 -21.04 -18.51 -6.14
CA ASP A 157 -21.29 -19.89 -5.67
C ASP A 157 -22.76 -20.29 -5.85
N THR A 158 -23.69 -19.33 -5.80
CA THR A 158 -25.11 -19.55 -6.09
C THR A 158 -25.33 -19.95 -7.55
N LEU A 159 -24.74 -19.19 -8.51
CA LEU A 159 -24.87 -19.48 -9.94
C LEU A 159 -24.35 -20.89 -10.27
N VAL A 160 -23.14 -21.17 -9.80
CA VAL A 160 -22.48 -22.45 -10.03
C VAL A 160 -23.22 -23.60 -9.32
N GLY A 161 -23.59 -23.39 -8.06
CA GLY A 161 -24.30 -24.40 -7.28
C GLY A 161 -25.61 -24.80 -7.93
N ILE A 162 -26.41 -23.85 -8.42
CA ILE A 162 -27.64 -24.12 -9.18
C ILE A 162 -27.28 -24.90 -10.45
N GLY A 163 -26.29 -24.46 -11.26
CA GLY A 163 -25.91 -25.14 -12.48
C GLY A 163 -25.47 -26.60 -12.27
N VAL A 164 -24.59 -26.81 -11.27
CA VAL A 164 -24.10 -28.18 -10.91
C VAL A 164 -25.23 -29.08 -10.43
N ILE A 165 -26.09 -28.60 -9.51
CA ILE A 165 -27.20 -29.38 -9.02
C ILE A 165 -28.18 -29.73 -10.14
N THR A 166 -28.51 -28.76 -11.00
CA THR A 166 -29.42 -28.96 -12.14
C THR A 166 -28.87 -30.00 -13.10
N SER A 167 -27.60 -29.91 -13.51
CA SER A 167 -26.98 -30.91 -14.43
C SER A 167 -26.90 -32.28 -13.80
N PHE A 168 -26.63 -32.38 -12.50
CA PHE A 168 -26.54 -33.63 -11.78
C PHE A 168 -27.93 -34.31 -11.67
N LEU A 169 -28.97 -33.57 -11.28
CA LEU A 169 -30.33 -34.08 -11.19
C LEU A 169 -30.89 -34.50 -12.54
N TYR A 170 -30.60 -33.71 -13.59
CA TYR A 170 -30.98 -34.06 -14.95
C TYR A 170 -30.32 -35.37 -15.42
N SER A 171 -29.04 -35.55 -15.11
CA SER A 171 -28.31 -36.78 -15.45
C SER A 171 -28.90 -38.00 -14.67
N LEU A 172 -29.29 -37.82 -13.40
CA LEU A 172 -29.99 -38.88 -12.64
C LEU A 172 -31.32 -39.23 -13.27
N TYR A 173 -32.09 -38.24 -13.72
CA TYR A 173 -33.33 -38.48 -14.44
C TYR A 173 -33.10 -39.26 -15.74
N ASN A 174 -32.04 -38.96 -16.50
CA ASN A 174 -31.69 -39.70 -17.70
C ASN A 174 -31.28 -41.15 -17.41
N ILE A 175 -30.54 -41.40 -16.31
CA ILE A 175 -30.28 -42.78 -15.84
C ILE A 175 -31.60 -43.55 -15.63
N TYR A 176 -32.56 -42.92 -14.94
CA TYR A 176 -33.86 -43.54 -14.73
C TYR A 176 -34.54 -43.88 -16.05
N LEU A 177 -34.55 -43.01 -17.04
CA LEU A 177 -35.11 -43.24 -18.38
C LEU A 177 -34.40 -44.38 -19.12
N VAL A 178 -33.06 -44.50 -19.02
CA VAL A 178 -32.32 -45.61 -19.60
C VAL A 178 -32.73 -46.94 -18.98
N PHE A 179 -32.86 -47.03 -17.66
CA PHE A 179 -33.37 -48.24 -16.97
C PHE A 179 -34.82 -48.53 -17.31
N SER A 180 -35.63 -47.52 -17.70
CA SER A 180 -37.00 -47.68 -18.17
C SER A 180 -37.12 -48.08 -19.63
N GLY A 181 -36.01 -48.39 -20.33
CA GLY A 181 -35.97 -48.88 -21.70
C GLY A 181 -35.61 -47.84 -22.78
N ASN A 182 -35.37 -46.59 -22.42
CA ASN A 182 -34.98 -45.54 -23.39
C ASN A 182 -33.46 -45.39 -23.44
N HIS A 183 -32.77 -46.30 -24.14
CA HIS A 183 -31.31 -46.37 -24.20
C HIS A 183 -30.64 -45.19 -24.91
N HIS A 184 -31.40 -44.43 -25.73
CA HIS A 184 -30.82 -43.22 -26.41
C HIS A 184 -30.38 -42.13 -25.41
N GLN A 185 -30.94 -42.13 -24.19
CA GLN A 185 -30.63 -41.13 -23.18
C GLN A 185 -29.22 -41.26 -22.54
N VAL A 186 -28.47 -42.35 -22.84
CA VAL A 186 -27.08 -42.52 -22.39
C VAL A 186 -26.17 -41.41 -22.93
N MET A 187 -26.42 -40.90 -24.12
CA MET A 187 -25.66 -39.83 -24.70
C MET A 187 -25.99 -38.44 -24.13
N ASN A 188 -27.09 -38.32 -23.38
CA ASN A 188 -27.60 -37.09 -22.81
C ASN A 188 -27.28 -36.99 -21.29
N LEU A 189 -26.21 -37.63 -20.88
CA LEU A 189 -25.69 -37.48 -19.51
C LEU A 189 -24.78 -36.27 -19.42
N TYR A 190 -24.96 -35.43 -18.40
CA TYR A 190 -24.20 -34.21 -18.15
C TYR A 190 -23.42 -34.29 -16.82
N PHE A 191 -23.05 -35.52 -16.40
CA PHE A 191 -22.26 -35.75 -15.20
C PHE A 191 -20.89 -35.08 -15.30
N GLU A 192 -20.23 -35.23 -16.46
CA GLU A 192 -18.93 -34.57 -16.70
C GLU A 192 -19.04 -33.06 -16.62
N SER A 193 -20.16 -32.48 -17.11
CA SER A 193 -20.36 -31.02 -17.01
C SER A 193 -20.38 -30.56 -15.56
N SER A 194 -21.11 -31.28 -14.68
CA SER A 194 -21.14 -30.96 -13.23
C SER A 194 -19.77 -31.07 -12.59
N ALA A 195 -19.02 -32.13 -12.88
CA ALA A 195 -17.71 -32.37 -12.31
C ALA A 195 -16.64 -31.38 -12.80
N ILE A 196 -16.62 -31.14 -14.11
CA ILE A 196 -15.61 -30.25 -14.75
C ILE A 196 -15.85 -28.79 -14.38
N VAL A 197 -17.11 -28.35 -14.25
CA VAL A 197 -17.44 -27.02 -13.74
C VAL A 197 -16.86 -26.82 -12.31
N ILE A 198 -17.07 -27.79 -11.42
CA ILE A 198 -16.48 -27.76 -10.06
C ILE A 198 -14.96 -27.70 -10.15
N TYR A 199 -14.36 -28.54 -10.99
CA TYR A 199 -12.90 -28.56 -11.16
C TYR A 199 -12.35 -27.22 -11.63
N PHE A 200 -12.92 -26.62 -12.69
CA PHE A 200 -12.43 -25.33 -13.20
C PHE A 200 -12.59 -24.20 -12.21
N ILE A 201 -13.64 -24.20 -11.40
CA ILE A 201 -13.77 -23.20 -10.32
C ILE A 201 -12.72 -23.41 -9.24
N LYS A 202 -12.46 -24.65 -8.85
CA LYS A 202 -11.36 -24.96 -7.90
C LYS A 202 -10.01 -24.61 -8.47
N LEU A 203 -9.77 -24.81 -9.78
CA LEU A 203 -8.56 -24.37 -10.50
C LEU A 203 -8.43 -22.85 -10.45
N GLY A 204 -9.50 -22.12 -10.79
CA GLY A 204 -9.52 -20.65 -10.70
C GLY A 204 -9.16 -20.18 -9.29
N ARG A 205 -9.81 -20.72 -8.26
CA ARG A 205 -9.51 -20.40 -6.84
C ARG A 205 -8.08 -20.76 -6.42
N TYR A 206 -7.53 -21.84 -6.96
CA TYR A 206 -6.13 -22.22 -6.70
C TYR A 206 -5.15 -21.21 -7.30
N ILE A 207 -5.36 -20.80 -8.55
CA ILE A 207 -4.56 -19.76 -9.23
C ILE A 207 -4.67 -18.41 -8.50
N ASP A 208 -5.88 -18.04 -8.08
CA ASP A 208 -6.15 -16.84 -7.29
C ASP A 208 -5.40 -16.87 -5.95
N GLY A 209 -5.38 -18.03 -5.29
CA GLY A 209 -4.65 -18.23 -4.04
C GLY A 209 -3.15 -17.98 -4.20
N ILE A 210 -2.52 -18.57 -5.24
CA ILE A 210 -1.10 -18.36 -5.55
C ILE A 210 -0.82 -16.86 -5.78
N SER A 211 -1.70 -16.16 -6.50
CA SER A 211 -1.54 -14.75 -6.80
C SER A 211 -1.62 -13.88 -5.55
N LYS A 212 -2.56 -14.18 -4.65
CA LYS A 212 -2.69 -13.52 -3.35
C LYS A 212 -1.46 -13.75 -2.48
N ASP A 213 -0.94 -14.98 -2.43
CA ASP A 213 0.25 -15.32 -1.65
C ASP A 213 1.51 -14.62 -2.17
N LYS A 214 1.71 -14.58 -3.49
CA LYS A 214 2.81 -13.81 -4.12
C LYS A 214 2.71 -12.30 -3.88
N THR A 215 1.52 -11.77 -3.69
CA THR A 215 1.30 -10.36 -3.39
C THR A 215 1.58 -10.07 -1.91
N LYS A 216 1.14 -10.95 -1.01
CA LYS A 216 1.49 -10.88 0.43
C LYS A 216 2.99 -11.01 0.67
N GLU A 217 3.71 -11.78 -0.14
CA GLU A 217 5.17 -11.95 -0.04
C GLU A 217 5.93 -10.61 -0.11
N ALA A 218 5.46 -9.65 -0.90
CA ALA A 218 6.07 -8.34 -0.99
C ALA A 218 6.00 -7.58 0.35
N ILE A 219 4.86 -7.68 1.05
CA ILE A 219 4.68 -7.09 2.39
C ILE A 219 5.46 -7.90 3.44
N GLN A 220 5.49 -9.23 3.32
CA GLN A 220 6.25 -10.10 4.23
C GLN A 220 7.76 -9.87 4.18
N LYS A 221 8.29 -9.46 3.02
CA LYS A 221 9.71 -9.08 2.91
C LYS A 221 10.06 -7.90 3.81
N LEU A 222 9.14 -6.96 4.00
CA LEU A 222 9.32 -5.85 4.93
C LEU A 222 9.32 -6.32 6.40
N VAL A 223 8.50 -7.33 6.73
CA VAL A 223 8.45 -7.91 8.10
C VAL A 223 9.71 -8.72 8.43
N LYS A 224 10.28 -9.43 7.45
CA LYS A 224 11.47 -10.29 7.65
C LYS A 224 12.80 -9.55 7.64
N ILE A 225 12.78 -8.23 7.67
CA ILE A 225 13.99 -7.42 7.65
C ILE A 225 14.73 -7.52 8.99
N THR A 226 14.03 -7.54 10.13
CA THR A 226 14.61 -7.69 11.46
C THR A 226 15.05 -9.12 11.76
N PRO A 227 16.15 -9.33 12.53
CA PRO A 227 16.56 -10.66 12.98
C PRO A 227 15.55 -11.24 14.00
N ASN A 228 15.62 -12.52 14.30
CA ASN A 228 14.76 -13.14 15.33
C ASN A 228 15.35 -13.00 16.73
N ASN A 229 16.67 -12.97 16.85
CA ASN A 229 17.42 -12.89 18.09
C ASN A 229 18.35 -11.68 18.09
N ALA A 230 18.76 -11.24 19.26
CA ALA A 230 19.72 -10.17 19.46
C ALA A 230 20.64 -10.51 20.65
N VAL A 231 21.77 -9.85 20.72
CA VAL A 231 22.70 -9.95 21.84
C VAL A 231 22.55 -8.71 22.71
N ILE A 232 22.22 -8.88 23.99
CA ILE A 232 22.18 -7.81 24.98
C ILE A 232 23.34 -7.91 25.97
N LYS A 233 23.76 -6.78 26.52
CA LYS A 233 24.83 -6.69 27.55
C LYS A 233 24.17 -6.43 28.88
N ILE A 234 24.26 -7.41 29.79
CA ILE A 234 23.76 -7.33 31.20
C ILE A 234 24.96 -7.51 32.13
N ASP A 235 25.22 -6.56 33.01
CA ASP A 235 26.35 -6.60 33.97
C ASP A 235 27.68 -6.94 33.30
N GLY A 236 27.92 -6.41 32.10
CA GLY A 236 29.16 -6.64 31.34
C GLY A 236 29.23 -7.99 30.61
N LYS A 237 28.22 -8.88 30.75
CA LYS A 237 28.16 -10.16 30.07
C LYS A 237 27.19 -10.10 28.87
N LEU A 238 27.59 -10.73 27.76
CA LEU A 238 26.77 -10.85 26.57
C LEU A 238 25.81 -12.04 26.69
N LYS A 239 24.53 -11.80 26.45
CA LYS A 239 23.48 -12.80 26.46
C LYS A 239 22.65 -12.71 25.17
N GLU A 240 22.47 -13.82 24.48
CA GLU A 240 21.54 -13.90 23.35
C GLU A 240 20.11 -14.04 23.88
N VAL A 241 19.20 -13.22 23.35
CA VAL A 241 17.78 -13.14 23.71
C VAL A 241 16.91 -13.03 22.46
N THR A 242 15.62 -13.35 22.60
CA THR A 242 14.64 -13.07 21.55
C THR A 242 14.24 -11.59 21.54
N LEU A 243 13.74 -11.07 20.42
CA LEU A 243 13.32 -9.66 20.33
C LEU A 243 12.24 -9.30 21.37
N ASP A 244 11.38 -10.25 21.74
CA ASP A 244 10.30 -10.04 22.73
C ASP A 244 10.83 -9.89 24.18
N GLU A 245 12.08 -10.26 24.43
CA GLU A 245 12.74 -10.16 25.75
C GLU A 245 13.53 -8.87 25.92
N ILE A 246 13.69 -8.06 24.86
CA ILE A 246 14.41 -6.78 24.92
C ILE A 246 13.49 -5.72 25.52
N HIS A 247 14.00 -4.95 26.48
CA HIS A 247 13.29 -3.85 27.09
C HIS A 247 13.89 -2.50 26.70
N LYS A 248 13.07 -1.45 26.81
CA LYS A 248 13.53 -0.08 26.54
C LYS A 248 14.63 0.29 27.55
N GLY A 249 15.76 0.71 27.02
CA GLY A 249 16.93 1.07 27.81
C GLY A 249 18.02 0.00 27.84
N ASP A 250 17.74 -1.23 27.38
CA ASP A 250 18.74 -2.29 27.30
C ASP A 250 19.86 -1.91 26.33
N ILE A 251 21.08 -2.37 26.66
CA ILE A 251 22.23 -2.20 25.78
C ILE A 251 22.30 -3.41 24.86
N VAL A 252 22.11 -3.16 23.57
CA VAL A 252 22.14 -4.17 22.53
C VAL A 252 23.46 -4.07 21.75
N VAL A 253 24.03 -5.22 21.39
CA VAL A 253 25.30 -5.32 20.67
C VAL A 253 25.02 -5.75 19.23
N SER A 254 25.70 -5.10 18.27
CA SER A 254 25.70 -5.53 16.87
C SER A 254 27.12 -5.56 16.31
N ARG A 255 27.44 -6.64 15.60
CA ARG A 255 28.74 -6.89 14.97
C ARG A 255 28.65 -6.73 13.46
N ALA A 256 29.80 -6.60 12.82
CA ALA A 256 29.87 -6.59 11.36
C ALA A 256 29.14 -7.81 10.72
N GLY A 257 28.30 -7.55 9.74
CA GLY A 257 27.46 -8.54 9.07
C GLY A 257 26.14 -8.86 9.77
N GLU A 258 25.90 -8.34 10.97
CA GLU A 258 24.63 -8.53 11.69
C GLU A 258 23.61 -7.43 11.36
N LYS A 259 22.35 -7.79 11.51
CA LYS A 259 21.23 -6.82 11.39
C LYS A 259 20.93 -6.19 12.73
N ILE A 260 20.65 -4.90 12.71
CA ILE A 260 20.18 -4.17 13.89
C ILE A 260 18.84 -4.74 14.36
N ALA A 261 18.75 -5.10 15.62
CA ALA A 261 17.60 -5.83 16.17
C ALA A 261 16.42 -4.91 16.51
N VAL A 262 16.69 -3.77 17.14
CA VAL A 262 15.69 -2.77 17.59
C VAL A 262 16.21 -1.37 17.31
N ASP A 263 15.30 -0.39 17.22
CA ASP A 263 15.69 1.01 17.06
C ASP A 263 16.37 1.53 18.32
N GLY A 264 17.40 2.36 18.16
CA GLY A 264 18.13 2.91 19.29
C GLY A 264 19.19 3.93 18.90
N THR A 265 19.98 4.34 19.89
CA THR A 265 21.06 5.31 19.75
C THR A 265 22.39 4.66 20.10
N ILE A 266 23.41 4.85 19.26
CA ILE A 266 24.77 4.32 19.49
C ILE A 266 25.37 4.98 20.73
N ILE A 267 25.87 4.16 21.67
CA ILE A 267 26.55 4.61 22.90
C ILE A 267 28.06 4.30 22.85
N GLU A 268 28.45 3.29 22.05
CA GLU A 268 29.86 2.92 21.90
C GLU A 268 30.11 2.38 20.49
N GLY A 269 31.26 2.73 19.91
CA GLY A 269 31.68 2.23 18.60
C GLY A 269 31.33 3.14 17.42
N LYS A 270 31.73 2.69 16.24
CA LYS A 270 31.49 3.35 14.95
C LYS A 270 31.29 2.27 13.89
N THR A 271 30.39 2.52 12.94
CA THR A 271 30.10 1.58 11.85
C THR A 271 29.52 2.27 10.62
N HIS A 272 29.47 1.55 9.49
CA HIS A 272 28.65 1.91 8.35
C HIS A 272 27.39 1.01 8.33
N LEU A 273 26.21 1.62 8.30
CA LEU A 273 24.92 0.91 8.23
C LEU A 273 24.32 1.00 6.83
N ASP A 274 23.92 -0.15 6.28
CA ASP A 274 23.05 -0.19 5.11
C ASP A 274 21.60 -0.06 5.56
N GLU A 275 21.04 1.12 5.36
CA GLU A 275 19.64 1.45 5.63
C GLU A 275 18.81 1.46 4.33
N SER A 276 19.30 0.86 3.25
CA SER A 276 18.70 0.93 1.90
C SER A 276 17.26 0.45 1.82
N PHE A 277 16.86 -0.44 2.71
CA PHE A 277 15.48 -0.93 2.76
C PHE A 277 14.46 0.14 3.21
N ILE A 278 14.90 1.16 3.96
CA ILE A 278 14.09 2.33 4.34
C ILE A 278 14.46 3.53 3.48
N THR A 279 15.76 3.88 3.42
CA THR A 279 16.24 5.08 2.74
C THR A 279 16.32 4.90 1.23
N GLY A 280 16.47 3.65 0.75
CA GLY A 280 16.68 3.30 -0.65
C GLY A 280 18.02 3.74 -1.22
N GLU A 281 18.90 4.27 -0.41
CA GLU A 281 20.27 4.60 -0.79
C GLU A 281 21.14 3.34 -0.64
N SER A 282 21.76 2.90 -1.74
CA SER A 282 22.61 1.70 -1.73
C SER A 282 23.97 1.92 -1.09
N LYS A 283 24.31 3.16 -0.71
CA LYS A 283 25.58 3.48 -0.07
C LYS A 283 25.45 3.43 1.44
N PRO A 284 26.26 2.62 2.14
CA PRO A 284 26.25 2.58 3.59
C PRO A 284 26.55 3.96 4.21
N ILE A 285 25.81 4.29 5.27
CA ILE A 285 25.90 5.58 5.98
C ILE A 285 26.78 5.40 7.22
N SER A 286 27.75 6.28 7.41
CA SER A 286 28.58 6.27 8.63
C SER A 286 27.74 6.69 9.82
N LYS A 287 27.83 5.90 10.89
CA LYS A 287 27.15 6.11 12.18
C LYS A 287 28.19 6.03 13.30
N GLU A 288 28.10 6.97 14.23
CA GLU A 288 29.00 7.07 15.37
C GLU A 288 28.21 7.37 16.66
N ILE A 289 28.90 7.51 17.77
CA ILE A 289 28.26 7.73 19.07
C ILE A 289 27.25 8.89 19.01
N GLY A 290 26.04 8.67 19.53
CA GLY A 290 24.92 9.62 19.44
C GLY A 290 24.08 9.52 18.16
N SER A 291 24.49 8.69 17.18
CA SER A 291 23.69 8.48 15.96
C SER A 291 22.51 7.55 16.21
N ASN A 292 21.34 7.90 15.69
CA ASN A 292 20.17 7.02 15.67
C ASN A 292 20.33 5.92 14.63
N ILE A 293 19.92 4.71 15.00
CA ILE A 293 19.94 3.52 14.15
C ILE A 293 18.56 2.86 14.12
N ILE A 294 18.25 2.20 13.01
CA ILE A 294 16.93 1.66 12.73
C ILE A 294 17.01 0.13 12.66
N ALA A 295 16.06 -0.54 13.29
CA ALA A 295 15.92 -1.99 13.24
C ALA A 295 15.86 -2.50 11.79
N GLY A 296 16.56 -3.61 11.51
CA GLY A 296 16.65 -4.20 10.19
C GLY A 296 17.78 -3.67 9.30
N SER A 297 18.46 -2.56 9.67
CA SER A 297 19.67 -2.09 8.99
C SER A 297 20.78 -3.13 9.11
N LEU A 298 21.59 -3.27 8.06
CA LEU A 298 22.73 -4.18 8.07
C LEU A 298 23.99 -3.44 8.54
N ASN A 299 24.59 -3.92 9.62
CA ASN A 299 25.88 -3.44 10.09
C ASN A 299 26.99 -3.98 9.18
N TYR A 300 27.71 -3.08 8.48
CA TYR A 300 28.62 -3.47 7.41
C TYR A 300 30.01 -3.87 7.93
N ASP A 301 30.57 -3.10 8.85
CA ASP A 301 32.01 -3.20 9.18
C ASP A 301 32.37 -2.96 10.64
N GLY A 302 31.44 -2.56 11.51
CA GLY A 302 31.77 -2.14 12.88
C GLY A 302 31.25 -3.06 14.00
N TYR A 303 31.81 -2.86 15.18
CA TYR A 303 31.22 -3.29 16.44
C TYR A 303 30.60 -2.08 17.11
N ILE A 304 29.32 -2.16 17.46
CA ILE A 304 28.60 -1.09 18.13
C ILE A 304 27.80 -1.63 19.31
N GLU A 305 27.73 -0.82 20.37
CA GLU A 305 26.77 -0.96 21.44
C GLU A 305 25.77 0.20 21.35
N TYR A 306 24.49 -0.11 21.45
CA TYR A 306 23.44 0.89 21.33
C TYR A 306 22.34 0.66 22.35
N LYS A 307 21.74 1.75 22.80
CA LYS A 307 20.64 1.74 23.77
C LYS A 307 19.32 1.57 23.02
N ALA A 308 18.55 0.55 23.40
CA ALA A 308 17.23 0.29 22.83
C ALA A 308 16.23 1.40 23.22
N GLU A 309 15.57 2.01 22.22
CA GLU A 309 14.61 3.11 22.43
C GLU A 309 13.21 2.75 21.99
N ARG A 310 13.04 2.17 20.78
CA ARG A 310 11.76 1.73 20.24
C ARG A 310 11.82 0.23 19.99
N ILE A 311 10.95 -0.52 20.68
CA ILE A 311 10.95 -1.98 20.70
C ILE A 311 9.60 -2.53 20.22
N GLY A 312 9.60 -3.75 19.71
CA GLY A 312 8.40 -4.50 19.35
C GLY A 312 7.48 -3.71 18.41
N LYS A 313 6.27 -3.38 18.87
CA LYS A 313 5.25 -2.68 18.07
C LYS A 313 5.58 -1.20 17.80
N GLU A 314 6.44 -0.61 18.58
CA GLU A 314 6.84 0.80 18.46
C GLU A 314 8.06 0.97 17.56
N SER A 315 8.69 -0.12 17.10
CA SER A 315 9.82 -0.04 16.17
C SER A 315 9.37 0.54 14.84
N THR A 316 10.25 1.30 14.19
CA THR A 316 10.02 1.93 12.88
C THR A 316 9.55 0.92 11.82
N VAL A 317 10.15 -0.28 11.79
CA VAL A 317 9.74 -1.34 10.85
C VAL A 317 8.33 -1.84 11.14
N SER A 318 7.98 -2.08 12.43
CA SER A 318 6.64 -2.51 12.81
C SER A 318 5.58 -1.46 12.45
N GLU A 319 5.90 -0.19 12.58
CA GLU A 319 5.03 0.92 12.21
C GLU A 319 4.82 0.99 10.68
N ILE A 320 5.88 0.86 9.90
CA ILE A 320 5.80 0.78 8.42
C ILE A 320 4.89 -0.38 8.00
N VAL A 321 5.09 -1.56 8.58
CA VAL A 321 4.25 -2.75 8.30
C VAL A 321 2.79 -2.48 8.67
N ARG A 322 2.54 -1.89 9.83
CA ARG A 322 1.20 -1.52 10.29
C ARG A 322 0.52 -0.58 9.30
N LEU A 323 1.20 0.47 8.86
CA LEU A 323 0.65 1.44 7.89
C LEU A 323 0.30 0.77 6.56
N VAL A 324 1.16 -0.11 6.03
CA VAL A 324 0.89 -0.83 4.78
C VAL A 324 -0.30 -1.78 4.93
N VAL A 325 -0.41 -2.50 6.06
CA VAL A 325 -1.56 -3.39 6.33
C VAL A 325 -2.85 -2.58 6.50
N GLU A 326 -2.81 -1.46 7.21
CA GLU A 326 -3.96 -0.58 7.40
C GLU A 326 -4.43 0.03 6.06
N ALA A 327 -3.50 0.50 5.23
CA ALA A 327 -3.81 0.98 3.89
C ALA A 327 -4.52 -0.10 3.07
N SER A 328 -3.94 -1.29 3.02
CA SER A 328 -4.50 -2.43 2.28
C SER A 328 -5.90 -2.85 2.77
N ASN A 329 -6.28 -2.51 4.01
CA ASN A 329 -7.61 -2.79 4.56
C ASN A 329 -8.64 -1.72 4.20
N THR A 330 -8.26 -0.62 3.56
CA THR A 330 -9.20 0.38 3.04
C THR A 330 -9.62 0.04 1.62
N LYS A 331 -10.89 0.30 1.26
CA LYS A 331 -11.39 0.08 -0.11
C LYS A 331 -11.36 1.37 -0.90
N ALA A 332 -10.66 1.38 -2.02
CA ALA A 332 -10.71 2.46 -2.98
C ALA A 332 -12.14 2.65 -3.55
N PRO A 333 -12.58 3.87 -3.89
CA PRO A 333 -13.89 4.13 -4.49
C PRO A 333 -14.21 3.27 -5.71
N ILE A 334 -13.25 3.03 -6.60
CA ILE A 334 -13.42 2.17 -7.77
C ILE A 334 -13.75 0.72 -7.41
N ALA A 335 -13.22 0.21 -6.29
CA ALA A 335 -13.57 -1.12 -5.79
C ALA A 335 -15.02 -1.20 -5.31
N LYS A 336 -15.52 -0.14 -4.65
CA LYS A 336 -16.92 -0.06 -4.21
C LYS A 336 -17.89 -0.05 -5.39
N ILE A 337 -17.52 0.59 -6.51
CA ILE A 337 -18.31 0.59 -7.75
C ILE A 337 -18.36 -0.83 -8.33
N ALA A 338 -17.22 -1.50 -8.47
CA ALA A 338 -17.17 -2.88 -8.96
C ALA A 338 -18.02 -3.83 -8.11
N ASP A 339 -17.97 -3.69 -6.78
CA ASP A 339 -18.78 -4.47 -5.84
C ASP A 339 -20.29 -4.22 -6.03
N LYS A 340 -20.70 -2.96 -6.26
CA LYS A 340 -22.10 -2.60 -6.50
C LYS A 340 -22.62 -3.20 -7.81
N VAL A 341 -21.82 -3.13 -8.88
CA VAL A 341 -22.17 -3.70 -10.18
C VAL A 341 -22.34 -5.22 -10.08
N SER A 342 -21.42 -5.91 -9.39
CA SER A 342 -21.53 -7.37 -9.15
C SER A 342 -22.84 -7.73 -8.43
N GLY A 343 -23.28 -6.91 -7.49
CA GLY A 343 -24.52 -7.13 -6.73
C GLY A 343 -25.80 -7.12 -7.56
N TYR A 344 -25.82 -6.37 -8.67
CA TYR A 344 -26.94 -6.36 -9.62
C TYR A 344 -26.79 -7.40 -10.72
N PHE A 345 -25.58 -7.73 -11.11
CA PHE A 345 -25.28 -8.61 -12.24
C PHE A 345 -25.78 -10.03 -12.00
N VAL A 346 -25.53 -10.59 -10.81
CA VAL A 346 -25.92 -11.99 -10.49
C VAL A 346 -27.43 -12.22 -10.55
N PRO A 347 -28.30 -11.41 -9.90
CA PRO A 347 -29.74 -11.53 -10.04
C PRO A 347 -30.24 -11.38 -11.48
N LEU A 348 -29.64 -10.45 -12.25
CA LEU A 348 -29.98 -10.24 -13.66
C LEU A 348 -29.69 -11.49 -14.49
N VAL A 349 -28.56 -12.12 -14.29
CA VAL A 349 -28.17 -13.34 -15.00
C VAL A 349 -29.12 -14.50 -14.68
N ILE A 350 -29.52 -14.67 -13.41
CA ILE A 350 -30.49 -15.68 -13.03
C ILE A 350 -31.83 -15.46 -13.77
N ALA A 351 -32.26 -14.19 -13.84
CA ALA A 351 -33.49 -13.85 -14.58
C ALA A 351 -33.38 -14.15 -16.09
N ILE A 352 -32.24 -13.82 -16.70
CA ILE A 352 -31.96 -14.14 -18.11
C ILE A 352 -31.96 -15.66 -18.35
N ALA A 353 -31.30 -16.42 -17.47
CA ALA A 353 -31.25 -17.88 -17.58
C ALA A 353 -32.64 -18.51 -17.50
N ILE A 354 -33.45 -18.07 -16.52
CA ILE A 354 -34.86 -18.55 -16.39
C ILE A 354 -35.70 -18.17 -17.61
N LEU A 355 -35.59 -16.92 -18.06
CA LEU A 355 -36.32 -16.46 -19.24
C LEU A 355 -35.95 -17.27 -20.49
N THR A 356 -34.66 -17.49 -20.71
CA THR A 356 -34.18 -18.29 -21.85
C THR A 356 -34.65 -19.73 -21.76
N PHE A 357 -34.65 -20.33 -20.57
CA PHE A 357 -35.19 -21.66 -20.34
C PHE A 357 -36.67 -21.75 -20.74
N ILE A 358 -37.50 -20.79 -20.31
CA ILE A 358 -38.93 -20.74 -20.66
C ILE A 358 -39.13 -20.56 -22.17
N VAL A 359 -38.35 -19.64 -22.80
CA VAL A 359 -38.42 -19.39 -24.23
C VAL A 359 -38.12 -20.68 -25.02
N TYR A 360 -37.07 -21.41 -24.66
CA TYR A 360 -36.73 -22.70 -25.29
C TYR A 360 -37.83 -23.74 -25.21
N LEU A 361 -38.52 -23.81 -24.05
CA LEU A 361 -39.65 -24.70 -23.88
C LEU A 361 -40.85 -24.31 -24.80
N ILE A 362 -41.15 -23.00 -24.85
CA ILE A 362 -42.25 -22.49 -25.69
C ILE A 362 -41.93 -22.68 -27.18
N MET A 363 -40.67 -22.52 -27.58
CA MET A 363 -40.21 -22.73 -28.95
C MET A 363 -40.12 -24.23 -29.34
N GLY A 364 -40.41 -25.16 -28.45
CA GLY A 364 -40.38 -26.59 -28.74
C GLY A 364 -38.96 -27.15 -28.98
N GLN A 365 -37.90 -26.47 -28.51
CA GLN A 365 -36.48 -26.89 -28.70
C GLN A 365 -36.10 -28.12 -27.84
N GLY A 366 -37.04 -28.64 -27.04
CA GLY A 366 -36.87 -29.78 -26.18
C GLY A 366 -36.30 -29.39 -24.77
N PHE A 367 -36.69 -30.18 -23.79
CA PHE A 367 -36.33 -29.96 -22.39
C PHE A 367 -34.80 -30.01 -22.16
N GLU A 368 -34.10 -30.89 -22.89
CA GLU A 368 -32.64 -31.04 -22.87
C GLU A 368 -31.93 -29.77 -23.30
N SER A 369 -32.28 -29.19 -24.45
CA SER A 369 -31.70 -27.95 -24.93
C SER A 369 -31.97 -26.77 -23.98
N ALA A 370 -33.18 -26.73 -23.39
CA ALA A 370 -33.57 -25.72 -22.43
C ALA A 370 -32.71 -25.78 -21.15
N ILE A 371 -32.53 -26.97 -20.56
CA ILE A 371 -31.69 -27.18 -19.37
C ILE A 371 -30.21 -26.89 -19.66
N THR A 372 -29.68 -27.40 -20.75
CA THR A 372 -28.28 -27.19 -21.11
C THR A 372 -27.97 -25.70 -21.29
N THR A 373 -28.86 -24.99 -21.99
CA THR A 373 -28.72 -23.52 -22.18
C THR A 373 -28.81 -22.78 -20.84
N PHE A 374 -29.77 -23.14 -20.00
CA PHE A 374 -29.93 -22.58 -18.64
C PHE A 374 -28.63 -22.71 -17.82
N VAL A 375 -28.08 -23.92 -17.75
CA VAL A 375 -26.85 -24.21 -17.01
C VAL A 375 -25.67 -23.45 -17.63
N THR A 376 -25.56 -23.43 -18.97
CA THR A 376 -24.47 -22.75 -19.66
C THR A 376 -24.44 -21.25 -19.36
N ILE A 377 -25.62 -20.59 -19.36
CA ILE A 377 -25.76 -19.17 -19.01
C ILE A 377 -25.30 -18.92 -17.57
N LEU A 378 -25.75 -19.74 -16.62
CA LEU A 378 -25.37 -19.59 -15.21
C LEU A 378 -23.87 -19.74 -14.99
N VAL A 379 -23.24 -20.68 -15.67
CA VAL A 379 -21.80 -20.94 -15.54
C VAL A 379 -20.97 -19.84 -16.22
N VAL A 380 -21.30 -19.48 -17.46
CA VAL A 380 -20.54 -18.47 -18.25
C VAL A 380 -20.58 -17.08 -17.62
N ALA A 381 -21.69 -16.75 -16.99
CA ALA A 381 -21.89 -15.42 -16.41
C ALA A 381 -21.22 -15.22 -15.04
N CYS A 382 -20.43 -16.19 -14.57
CA CYS A 382 -19.70 -16.03 -13.32
C CYS A 382 -18.63 -14.91 -13.41
N PRO A 383 -18.76 -13.80 -12.67
CA PRO A 383 -17.79 -12.70 -12.69
C PRO A 383 -16.60 -12.98 -11.73
N CYS A 384 -15.99 -14.16 -11.85
CA CYS A 384 -14.95 -14.63 -10.91
C CYS A 384 -13.76 -13.67 -10.84
N SER A 385 -13.28 -13.18 -11.98
CA SER A 385 -12.13 -12.27 -12.08
C SER A 385 -12.41 -10.86 -11.58
N LEU A 386 -13.67 -10.42 -11.57
CA LEU A 386 -14.07 -9.08 -11.15
C LEU A 386 -13.72 -8.80 -9.69
N GLY A 387 -13.91 -9.77 -8.81
CA GLY A 387 -13.62 -9.66 -7.38
C GLY A 387 -12.14 -9.47 -7.05
N LEU A 388 -11.24 -9.83 -7.98
CA LEU A 388 -9.79 -9.69 -7.82
C LEU A 388 -9.21 -8.52 -8.62
N ALA A 389 -9.91 -8.05 -9.64
CA ALA A 389 -9.43 -7.04 -10.58
C ALA A 389 -8.90 -5.78 -9.91
N THR A 390 -9.57 -5.29 -8.88
CA THR A 390 -9.21 -4.07 -8.16
C THR A 390 -8.29 -4.33 -6.97
N PRO A 391 -8.63 -5.22 -6.00
CA PRO A 391 -7.81 -5.39 -4.80
C PRO A 391 -6.39 -5.87 -5.11
N LEU A 392 -6.23 -6.76 -6.07
CA LEU A 392 -4.91 -7.28 -6.44
C LEU A 392 -4.00 -6.18 -7.01
N ALA A 393 -4.53 -5.31 -7.89
CA ALA A 393 -3.77 -4.20 -8.46
C ALA A 393 -3.38 -3.17 -7.39
N ILE A 394 -4.27 -2.87 -6.45
CA ILE A 394 -4.00 -1.94 -5.35
C ILE A 394 -2.89 -2.49 -4.46
N ILE A 395 -2.98 -3.72 -3.97
CA ILE A 395 -1.98 -4.28 -3.07
C ILE A 395 -0.61 -4.41 -3.74
N VAL A 396 -0.56 -4.80 -5.03
CA VAL A 396 0.70 -4.81 -5.80
C VAL A 396 1.30 -3.41 -5.87
N SER A 397 0.49 -2.38 -6.08
CA SER A 397 0.94 -1.00 -6.20
C SER A 397 1.34 -0.39 -4.85
N GLU A 398 0.61 -0.70 -3.76
CA GLU A 398 1.00 -0.33 -2.39
C GLU A 398 2.35 -0.95 -2.01
N GLY A 399 2.54 -2.24 -2.32
CA GLY A 399 3.82 -2.91 -2.13
C GLY A 399 4.95 -2.27 -2.94
N LEU A 400 4.67 -1.85 -4.20
CA LEU A 400 5.64 -1.13 -5.02
C LEU A 400 5.96 0.25 -4.45
N CYS A 401 4.96 1.00 -3.98
CA CYS A 401 5.14 2.29 -3.31
C CYS A 401 6.03 2.12 -2.07
N ALA A 402 5.73 1.14 -1.23
CA ALA A 402 6.50 0.86 -0.02
C ALA A 402 7.98 0.55 -0.32
N THR A 403 8.28 -0.25 -1.37
CA THR A 403 9.66 -0.53 -1.78
C THR A 403 10.40 0.70 -2.32
N LYS A 404 9.65 1.71 -2.80
CA LYS A 404 10.19 3.00 -3.23
C LYS A 404 10.25 4.05 -2.10
N GLY A 405 9.94 3.65 -0.85
CA GLY A 405 9.91 4.54 0.30
C GLY A 405 8.71 5.49 0.33
N ILE A 406 7.60 5.10 -0.30
CA ILE A 406 6.34 5.84 -0.30
C ILE A 406 5.32 5.06 0.53
N LEU A 407 5.04 5.49 1.74
CA LEU A 407 4.06 4.87 2.61
C LEU A 407 2.70 5.56 2.44
N ILE A 408 1.70 4.79 2.09
CA ILE A 408 0.33 5.25 1.84
C ILE A 408 -0.55 4.78 2.98
N LYS A 409 -1.32 5.66 3.61
CA LYS A 409 -2.20 5.31 4.73
C LYS A 409 -3.56 4.74 4.31
N LYS A 410 -4.03 5.04 3.09
CA LYS A 410 -5.33 4.60 2.58
C LYS A 410 -5.24 4.28 1.10
N SER A 411 -5.84 3.17 0.65
CA SER A 411 -5.90 2.79 -0.77
C SER A 411 -6.54 3.85 -1.68
N GLU A 412 -7.41 4.69 -1.12
CA GLU A 412 -8.05 5.82 -1.81
C GLU A 412 -7.01 6.81 -2.37
N ILE A 413 -5.88 6.96 -1.71
CA ILE A 413 -4.80 7.86 -2.14
C ILE A 413 -4.21 7.42 -3.49
N LEU A 414 -4.07 6.09 -3.72
CA LEU A 414 -3.65 5.57 -5.03
C LEU A 414 -4.65 5.89 -6.14
N GLU A 415 -5.95 5.98 -5.84
CA GLU A 415 -6.94 6.40 -6.81
C GLU A 415 -6.89 7.91 -7.06
N ASN A 416 -6.67 8.68 -6.00
CA ASN A 416 -6.75 10.13 -6.03
C ASN A 416 -5.48 10.78 -6.59
N ALA A 417 -4.29 10.23 -6.35
CA ALA A 417 -3.03 10.82 -6.77
C ALA A 417 -2.92 11.04 -8.29
N GLN A 418 -3.60 10.22 -9.12
CA GLN A 418 -3.68 10.47 -10.56
C GLN A 418 -4.48 11.73 -10.93
N LYS A 419 -5.38 12.21 -10.04
CA LYS A 419 -6.23 13.39 -10.27
C LYS A 419 -5.51 14.69 -9.96
N THR A 420 -4.34 14.62 -9.30
CA THR A 420 -3.54 15.78 -8.93
C THR A 420 -3.23 16.63 -10.15
N ASN A 421 -3.68 17.88 -10.12
CA ASN A 421 -3.40 18.89 -11.13
C ASN A 421 -2.60 20.07 -10.57
N THR A 422 -2.47 20.16 -9.24
CA THR A 422 -1.72 21.19 -8.54
C THR A 422 -0.93 20.55 -7.39
N VAL A 423 0.38 20.79 -7.36
CA VAL A 423 1.27 20.39 -6.26
C VAL A 423 1.77 21.66 -5.58
N ILE A 424 1.53 21.74 -4.27
CA ILE A 424 2.01 22.84 -3.44
C ILE A 424 3.18 22.32 -2.62
N PHE A 425 4.28 23.04 -2.67
CA PHE A 425 5.46 22.75 -1.85
C PHE A 425 5.63 23.81 -0.78
N ASP A 426 5.78 23.40 0.46
CA ASP A 426 6.41 24.27 1.46
C ASP A 426 7.88 24.49 1.08
N LYS A 427 8.45 25.62 1.48
CA LYS A 427 9.87 25.89 1.22
C LYS A 427 10.76 25.10 2.17
N THR A 428 10.63 25.39 3.47
CA THR A 428 11.61 24.98 4.49
C THR A 428 11.47 23.51 4.84
N GLY A 429 12.55 22.74 4.78
CA GLY A 429 12.53 21.29 5.06
C GLY A 429 11.87 20.45 3.98
N THR A 430 11.27 21.08 2.93
CA THR A 430 10.62 20.40 1.80
C THR A 430 11.38 20.63 0.50
N LEU A 431 11.34 21.84 -0.09
CA LEU A 431 12.19 22.18 -1.23
C LEU A 431 13.65 22.37 -0.83
N THR A 432 13.89 22.64 0.44
CA THR A 432 15.21 22.75 1.05
C THR A 432 15.45 21.60 2.03
N TYR A 433 16.69 21.43 2.46
CA TYR A 433 17.03 20.37 3.43
C TYR A 433 16.63 20.70 4.87
N GLY A 434 16.19 21.95 5.18
CA GLY A 434 15.97 22.43 6.54
C GLY A 434 17.28 22.57 7.33
N LYS A 435 18.41 22.62 6.62
CA LYS A 435 19.75 22.80 7.18
C LYS A 435 20.32 24.12 6.72
N LEU A 436 20.50 25.03 7.67
CA LEU A 436 21.13 26.30 7.41
C LEU A 436 22.63 26.11 7.16
N LYS A 437 23.17 26.85 6.19
CA LYS A 437 24.61 26.95 5.93
C LYS A 437 25.02 28.38 5.73
N ILE A 438 26.28 28.66 6.04
CA ILE A 438 26.92 29.91 5.71
C ILE A 438 27.07 29.97 4.19
N SER A 439 26.50 31.00 3.56
CA SER A 439 26.47 31.17 2.10
C SER A 439 27.50 32.22 1.63
N GLU A 440 27.62 33.30 2.37
CA GLU A 440 28.49 34.41 2.02
C GLU A 440 28.96 35.13 3.29
N ILE A 441 30.22 35.60 3.26
CA ILE A 441 30.83 36.32 4.38
C ILE A 441 31.35 37.63 3.86
N LYS A 442 30.84 38.72 4.41
CA LYS A 442 31.39 40.07 4.22
C LYS A 442 32.16 40.43 5.48
N ASN A 443 33.46 40.35 5.39
CA ASN A 443 34.38 40.61 6.50
C ASN A 443 35.02 41.99 6.35
N TYR A 444 34.80 42.85 7.31
CA TYR A 444 35.31 44.23 7.36
C TYR A 444 36.43 44.37 8.39
N SER A 445 36.81 43.30 9.06
CA SER A 445 37.87 43.26 10.04
C SER A 445 39.23 42.94 9.38
N ASN A 446 40.30 43.15 10.12
CA ASN A 446 41.67 42.77 9.69
C ASN A 446 42.02 41.30 9.95
N ILE A 447 41.10 40.49 10.43
CA ILE A 447 41.31 39.05 10.70
C ILE A 447 40.83 38.20 9.53
N LYS A 448 41.43 37.01 9.36
CA LYS A 448 41.03 36.10 8.28
C LYS A 448 39.61 35.53 8.54
N ASN A 449 38.90 35.21 7.46
CA ASN A 449 37.54 34.65 7.57
C ASN A 449 37.46 33.41 8.47
N ASN A 450 38.45 32.52 8.45
CA ASN A 450 38.46 31.35 9.30
C ASN A 450 38.62 31.69 10.79
N GLU A 451 39.41 32.71 11.15
CA GLU A 451 39.53 33.19 12.53
C GLU A 451 38.24 33.87 13.02
N LEU A 452 37.63 34.68 12.13
CA LEU A 452 36.33 35.29 12.39
C LEU A 452 35.25 34.23 12.65
N LEU A 453 35.14 33.25 11.75
CA LEU A 453 34.16 32.16 11.90
C LEU A 453 34.46 31.27 13.10
N GLN A 454 35.73 31.07 13.45
CA GLN A 454 36.13 30.37 14.65
C GLN A 454 35.61 31.06 15.91
N MET A 455 35.75 32.38 16.01
CA MET A 455 35.21 33.16 17.14
C MET A 455 33.67 33.09 17.18
N VAL A 456 33.01 33.34 16.05
CA VAL A 456 31.56 33.31 15.93
C VAL A 456 31.02 31.91 16.27
N GLY A 457 31.55 30.87 15.64
CA GLY A 457 31.10 29.48 15.84
C GLY A 457 31.41 28.96 17.25
N SER A 458 32.51 29.44 17.88
CA SER A 458 32.75 29.09 19.30
C SER A 458 31.72 29.67 20.24
N ILE A 459 31.23 30.91 20.02
CA ILE A 459 30.18 31.51 20.81
C ILE A 459 28.85 30.82 20.49
N GLU A 460 28.55 30.58 19.22
CA GLU A 460 27.35 29.91 18.75
C GLU A 460 27.25 28.43 19.23
N SER A 461 28.36 27.77 19.53
CA SER A 461 28.36 26.42 20.10
C SER A 461 27.66 26.32 21.47
N LYS A 462 27.46 27.46 22.15
CA LYS A 462 26.70 27.56 23.41
C LYS A 462 25.20 27.82 23.19
N SER A 463 24.81 28.06 21.93
CA SER A 463 23.41 28.33 21.55
C SER A 463 22.74 27.07 20.99
N THR A 464 21.47 26.91 21.27
CA THR A 464 20.64 25.86 20.68
C THR A 464 19.90 26.32 19.40
N HIS A 465 20.16 27.56 18.97
CA HIS A 465 19.50 28.14 17.81
C HIS A 465 19.99 27.47 16.50
N PRO A 466 19.09 27.22 15.50
CA PRO A 466 19.48 26.62 14.22
C PRO A 466 20.59 27.35 13.45
N ILE A 467 20.64 28.69 13.56
CA ILE A 467 21.72 29.50 12.99
C ILE A 467 23.05 29.16 13.67
N GLY A 468 23.08 28.98 14.98
CA GLY A 468 24.26 28.58 15.70
C GLY A 468 24.82 27.25 15.22
N LYS A 469 23.94 26.30 14.96
CA LYS A 469 24.35 25.01 14.41
C LYS A 469 25.05 25.14 13.04
N ALA A 470 24.61 26.06 12.18
CA ALA A 470 25.26 26.29 10.88
C ALA A 470 26.73 26.73 11.02
N PHE A 471 27.05 27.51 12.07
CA PHE A 471 28.43 27.90 12.36
C PHE A 471 29.23 26.74 12.95
N VAL A 472 28.66 25.97 13.87
CA VAL A 472 29.32 24.78 14.43
C VAL A 472 29.62 23.75 13.34
N ASP A 473 28.62 23.42 12.51
CA ASP A 473 28.78 22.49 11.38
C ASP A 473 29.89 22.97 10.43
N TYR A 474 30.01 24.31 10.19
CA TYR A 474 31.08 24.85 9.38
C TYR A 474 32.48 24.65 10.03
N LEU A 475 32.60 24.84 11.33
CA LEU A 475 33.88 24.61 12.05
C LEU A 475 34.26 23.12 11.98
N GLU A 476 33.33 22.22 12.16
CA GLU A 476 33.54 20.75 12.08
C GLU A 476 33.97 20.33 10.67
N ASP A 477 33.24 20.78 9.61
CA ASP A 477 33.53 20.47 8.21
C ASP A 477 34.95 20.93 7.80
N ASN A 478 35.42 22.08 8.33
CA ASN A 478 36.72 22.65 8.05
C ASN A 478 37.82 22.27 9.07
N LYS A 479 37.49 21.40 10.04
CA LYS A 479 38.41 20.96 11.12
C LYS A 479 38.98 22.12 11.91
N ILE A 480 38.20 23.16 12.17
CA ILE A 480 38.57 24.33 12.96
C ILE A 480 38.19 24.09 14.41
N PRO A 481 39.12 24.13 15.38
CA PRO A 481 38.82 23.84 16.77
C PRO A 481 37.95 24.95 17.41
N ILE A 482 37.07 24.56 18.30
CA ILE A 482 36.25 25.47 19.11
C ILE A 482 37.12 26.09 20.21
N LEU A 483 37.03 27.40 20.39
CA LEU A 483 37.73 28.13 21.42
C LEU A 483 36.93 28.19 22.73
N GLU A 484 37.64 28.46 23.84
CA GLU A 484 37.01 28.69 25.14
C GLU A 484 36.22 30.01 25.14
N VAL A 485 34.96 29.94 25.51
CA VAL A 485 34.03 31.09 25.58
C VAL A 485 33.77 31.44 27.06
N LYS A 486 34.07 32.71 27.37
CA LYS A 486 33.80 33.32 28.69
C LYS A 486 32.64 34.34 28.57
N GLU A 487 31.98 34.63 29.68
CA GLU A 487 30.92 35.65 29.76
C GLU A 487 29.82 35.47 28.71
N PHE A 488 29.35 34.21 28.51
CA PHE A 488 28.25 33.95 27.55
C PHE A 488 26.91 34.50 28.05
N GLY A 489 26.23 35.25 27.21
CA GLY A 489 24.90 35.78 27.46
C GLY A 489 23.97 35.66 26.26
N ASN A 490 22.69 35.39 26.52
CA ASN A 490 21.66 35.34 25.48
C ASN A 490 20.77 36.57 25.60
N VAL A 491 20.63 37.33 24.49
CA VAL A 491 19.73 38.49 24.37
C VAL A 491 18.48 38.01 23.63
N ALA A 492 17.44 37.67 24.39
CA ALA A 492 16.25 37.02 23.87
C ALA A 492 15.64 37.75 22.66
N GLY A 493 15.52 37.05 21.51
CA GLY A 493 14.98 37.56 20.26
C GLY A 493 15.92 38.43 19.43
N TYR A 494 17.14 38.77 19.93
CA TYR A 494 18.08 39.63 19.25
C TYR A 494 19.39 38.93 18.87
N GLY A 495 19.92 38.07 19.77
CA GLY A 495 21.17 37.36 19.51
C GLY A 495 21.87 36.91 20.78
N ILE A 496 23.18 36.70 20.68
CA ILE A 496 24.05 36.23 21.77
C ILE A 496 25.29 37.12 21.88
N VAL A 497 25.89 37.08 23.07
CA VAL A 497 27.14 37.78 23.36
C VAL A 497 28.07 36.82 24.07
N GLY A 498 29.36 36.92 23.76
CA GLY A 498 30.38 36.11 24.43
C GLY A 498 31.75 36.79 24.34
N ARG A 499 32.68 36.30 25.20
CA ARG A 499 34.06 36.76 25.15
C ARG A 499 34.98 35.62 24.73
N VAL A 500 35.67 35.81 23.63
CA VAL A 500 36.69 34.87 23.10
C VAL A 500 38.00 35.60 22.91
N ASN A 501 39.11 35.02 23.34
CA ASN A 501 40.44 35.65 23.30
C ASN A 501 40.46 37.07 23.91
N ASN A 502 39.75 37.27 25.03
CA ASN A 502 39.61 38.55 25.71
C ASN A 502 38.84 39.64 24.92
N LYS A 503 38.29 39.33 23.75
CA LYS A 503 37.48 40.26 22.97
C LYS A 503 36.01 39.96 23.15
N LYS A 504 35.19 41.00 23.38
CA LYS A 504 33.73 40.89 23.44
C LYS A 504 33.19 40.89 22.03
N VAL A 505 32.44 39.84 21.70
CA VAL A 505 31.80 39.66 20.37
C VAL A 505 30.30 39.52 20.59
N ILE A 506 29.52 40.25 19.83
CA ILE A 506 28.05 40.26 19.84
C ILE A 506 27.62 39.73 18.47
N ILE A 507 26.68 38.77 18.47
CA ILE A 507 26.24 38.09 17.27
C ILE A 507 24.71 38.13 17.28
N GLY A 508 24.05 38.56 16.20
CA GLY A 508 22.60 38.58 16.15
C GLY A 508 21.98 39.18 14.90
N ASN A 509 20.70 39.49 14.96
CA ASN A 509 19.95 40.14 13.86
C ASN A 509 20.10 41.67 13.92
N SER A 510 19.47 42.41 12.97
CA SER A 510 19.52 43.87 12.93
C SER A 510 19.08 44.57 14.23
N LYS A 511 18.15 44.00 14.98
CA LYS A 511 17.68 44.55 16.24
C LYS A 511 18.74 44.57 17.35
N ILE A 512 19.75 43.69 17.25
CA ILE A 512 20.86 43.70 18.22
C ILE A 512 21.70 44.95 18.08
N LEU A 513 21.79 45.52 16.87
CA LEU A 513 22.53 46.77 16.63
C LEU A 513 21.85 47.93 17.37
N GLU A 514 20.51 48.00 17.33
CA GLU A 514 19.74 49.03 18.03
C GLU A 514 19.94 48.91 19.55
N SER A 515 19.89 47.68 20.08
CA SER A 515 20.02 47.41 21.53
C SER A 515 21.39 47.78 22.08
N TYR A 516 22.46 47.67 21.25
CA TYR A 516 23.80 48.04 21.62
C TYR A 516 24.25 49.38 21.06
N LYS A 517 23.29 50.15 20.42
CA LYS A 517 23.55 51.49 19.80
C LYS A 517 24.70 51.47 18.81
N VAL A 518 24.80 50.40 18.02
CA VAL A 518 25.83 50.26 16.97
C VAL A 518 25.23 50.67 15.62
N GLU A 519 25.90 51.55 14.90
CA GLU A 519 25.47 51.98 13.58
C GLU A 519 25.93 51.01 12.50
N ASN A 520 25.01 50.66 11.57
CA ASN A 520 25.35 49.83 10.43
C ASN A 520 25.88 50.69 9.27
N GLN A 521 27.18 50.63 9.03
CA GLN A 521 27.84 51.35 7.95
C GLN A 521 27.79 50.59 6.60
N TYR A 522 27.22 49.37 6.55
CA TYR A 522 27.25 48.45 5.41
C TYR A 522 25.86 48.10 4.87
N GLU A 523 24.95 49.05 4.84
CA GLU A 523 23.55 48.82 4.38
C GLU A 523 23.49 48.27 2.94
N GLN A 524 24.40 48.68 2.06
CA GLN A 524 24.40 48.19 0.67
C GLN A 524 24.75 46.70 0.60
N ASP A 525 25.72 46.24 1.38
CA ASP A 525 26.06 44.81 1.44
C ASP A 525 24.98 44.01 2.17
N GLU A 526 24.33 44.60 3.16
CA GLU A 526 23.16 44.02 3.81
C GLU A 526 22.05 43.77 2.79
N ARG A 527 21.67 44.78 2.01
CA ARG A 527 20.66 44.65 0.95
C ARG A 527 21.06 43.60 -0.08
N ASN A 528 22.30 43.59 -0.52
CA ASN A 528 22.81 42.59 -1.46
C ASN A 528 22.73 41.17 -0.93
N LEU A 529 23.00 40.95 0.36
CA LEU A 529 22.86 39.64 1.01
C LEU A 529 21.40 39.26 1.16
N ALA A 530 20.54 40.20 1.59
CA ALA A 530 19.09 39.98 1.72
C ALA A 530 18.44 39.63 0.37
N ASP A 531 18.80 40.39 -0.68
CA ASP A 531 18.31 40.14 -2.05
C ASP A 531 18.73 38.76 -2.59
N ARG A 532 19.78 38.15 -2.04
CA ARG A 532 20.21 36.79 -2.36
C ARG A 532 19.50 35.73 -1.52
N GLY A 533 18.53 36.11 -0.69
CA GLY A 533 17.72 35.19 0.10
C GLY A 533 18.39 34.69 1.39
N ASN A 534 19.37 35.42 1.87
CA ASN A 534 20.08 35.09 3.11
C ASN A 534 19.39 35.72 4.34
N SER A 535 19.39 34.98 5.43
CA SER A 535 19.25 35.54 6.77
C SER A 535 20.59 36.16 7.15
N ILE A 536 20.59 37.41 7.56
CA ILE A 536 21.81 38.11 7.85
C ILE A 536 22.14 38.01 9.33
N VAL A 537 23.35 37.59 9.64
CA VAL A 537 23.92 37.56 10.98
C VAL A 537 24.96 38.65 11.07
N TYR A 538 24.74 39.60 11.97
CA TYR A 538 25.66 40.68 12.26
C TYR A 538 26.64 40.25 13.33
N VAL A 539 27.92 40.53 13.08
CA VAL A 539 29.00 40.32 14.04
C VAL A 539 29.54 41.68 14.44
N VAL A 540 29.44 41.99 15.74
CA VAL A 540 29.88 43.27 16.31
C VAL A 540 31.01 43.00 17.29
N GLN A 541 32.11 43.77 17.13
CA GLN A 541 33.24 43.79 18.06
C GLN A 541 33.66 45.25 18.28
N ASP A 542 34.00 45.61 19.50
CA ASP A 542 34.49 46.98 19.84
C ASP A 542 33.49 48.07 19.36
N GLU A 543 32.15 47.82 19.56
CA GLU A 543 31.06 48.74 19.18
C GLU A 543 30.96 49.03 17.67
N LYS A 544 31.57 48.19 16.82
CA LYS A 544 31.51 48.29 15.36
C LYS A 544 31.06 46.99 14.71
N VAL A 545 30.34 47.10 13.61
CA VAL A 545 30.02 45.94 12.76
C VAL A 545 31.30 45.49 12.09
N VAL A 546 31.79 44.29 12.39
CA VAL A 546 33.05 43.75 11.83
C VAL A 546 32.78 42.71 10.72
N ALA A 547 31.56 42.17 10.66
CA ALA A 547 31.13 41.30 9.55
C ALA A 547 29.61 41.21 9.41
N LEU A 548 29.19 40.96 8.17
CA LEU A 548 27.86 40.49 7.83
C LEU A 548 27.96 39.06 7.26
N ILE A 549 27.27 38.11 7.84
CA ILE A 549 27.33 36.71 7.42
C ILE A 549 25.95 36.30 6.92
N GLY A 550 25.85 35.94 5.64
CA GLY A 550 24.64 35.39 5.04
C GLY A 550 24.49 33.90 5.38
N VAL A 551 23.35 33.54 5.93
CA VAL A 551 23.01 32.15 6.22
C VAL A 551 21.72 31.82 5.49
N ASN A 552 21.69 30.74 4.72
CA ASN A 552 20.49 30.30 4.02
C ASN A 552 20.27 28.77 4.12
N ASP A 553 19.06 28.37 3.82
CA ASP A 553 18.71 26.97 3.73
C ASP A 553 19.01 26.42 2.33
N ILE A 554 19.62 25.25 2.28
CA ILE A 554 20.11 24.68 1.03
C ILE A 554 18.96 24.07 0.24
N VAL A 555 18.78 24.53 -0.99
CA VAL A 555 17.84 23.93 -1.95
C VAL A 555 18.28 22.50 -2.27
N ARG A 556 17.32 21.58 -2.32
CA ARG A 556 17.57 20.17 -2.66
C ARG A 556 18.02 20.04 -4.11
N LYS A 557 19.05 19.25 -4.35
CA LYS A 557 19.62 19.03 -5.68
C LYS A 557 18.61 18.52 -6.69
N GLU A 558 17.71 17.64 -6.25
CA GLU A 558 16.67 17.04 -7.07
C GLU A 558 15.42 17.94 -7.31
N ALA A 559 15.26 19.03 -6.56
CA ALA A 559 14.06 19.86 -6.60
C ALA A 559 13.76 20.37 -8.02
N LYS A 560 14.78 20.91 -8.72
CA LYS A 560 14.62 21.45 -10.07
C LYS A 560 14.13 20.39 -11.07
N ASP A 561 14.70 19.19 -11.02
CA ASP A 561 14.30 18.08 -11.90
C ASP A 561 12.90 17.60 -11.60
N VAL A 562 12.51 17.56 -10.33
CA VAL A 562 11.15 17.18 -9.90
C VAL A 562 10.13 18.20 -10.39
N ILE A 563 10.38 19.50 -10.23
CA ILE A 563 9.50 20.56 -10.71
C ILE A 563 9.33 20.47 -12.24
N LYS A 564 10.43 20.26 -12.97
CA LYS A 564 10.40 20.05 -14.43
C LYS A 564 9.54 18.84 -14.80
N LYS A 565 9.75 17.67 -14.16
CA LYS A 565 8.95 16.46 -14.42
C LYS A 565 7.46 16.68 -14.14
N LEU A 566 7.10 17.43 -13.09
CA LEU A 566 5.69 17.78 -12.79
C LEU A 566 5.11 18.70 -13.87
N SER A 567 5.87 19.70 -14.32
CA SER A 567 5.48 20.59 -15.42
C SER A 567 5.26 19.82 -16.72
N ASP A 568 6.15 18.88 -17.07
CA ASP A 568 6.00 17.98 -18.23
C ASP A 568 4.73 17.12 -18.13
N MET A 569 4.30 16.80 -16.91
CA MET A 569 3.04 16.11 -16.65
C MET A 569 1.81 17.02 -16.66
N LYS A 570 1.97 18.32 -16.99
CA LYS A 570 0.94 19.37 -16.97
C LYS A 570 0.34 19.59 -15.56
N ILE A 571 1.14 19.47 -14.53
CA ILE A 571 0.77 19.72 -13.14
C ILE A 571 1.33 21.07 -12.75
N GLU A 572 0.45 21.97 -12.28
CA GLU A 572 0.84 23.29 -11.77
C GLU A 572 1.64 23.11 -10.47
N THR A 573 2.76 23.82 -10.35
CA THR A 573 3.58 23.82 -9.13
C THR A 573 3.49 25.17 -8.45
N ILE A 574 3.24 25.17 -7.14
CA ILE A 574 3.11 26.38 -6.32
C ILE A 574 4.06 26.26 -5.14
N MET A 575 4.84 27.31 -4.86
CA MET A 575 5.59 27.41 -3.62
C MET A 575 4.79 28.22 -2.59
N LEU A 576 4.65 27.68 -1.39
CA LEU A 576 3.97 28.32 -0.26
C LEU A 576 4.99 28.53 0.87
N THR A 577 5.19 29.78 1.31
CA THR A 577 6.23 30.08 2.31
C THR A 577 5.85 31.27 3.19
N GLY A 578 6.37 31.28 4.41
CA GLY A 578 6.34 32.44 5.30
C GLY A 578 7.38 33.51 4.99
N ASP A 579 8.31 33.26 4.07
CA ASP A 579 9.35 34.21 3.69
C ASP A 579 8.76 35.41 2.94
N ASN A 580 9.58 36.46 2.82
CA ASN A 580 9.24 37.62 2.00
C ASN A 580 9.15 37.25 0.51
N LYS A 581 8.41 38.05 -0.24
CA LYS A 581 8.11 37.81 -1.65
C LYS A 581 9.34 37.79 -2.55
N GLU A 582 10.36 38.58 -2.25
CA GLU A 582 11.59 38.69 -3.07
C GLU A 582 12.43 37.42 -2.98
N THR A 583 12.71 36.97 -1.76
CA THR A 583 13.41 35.70 -1.50
C THR A 583 12.69 34.52 -2.09
N ALA A 584 11.37 34.46 -1.90
CA ALA A 584 10.53 33.37 -2.40
C ALA A 584 10.53 33.33 -3.94
N ASN A 585 10.39 34.46 -4.62
CA ASN A 585 10.41 34.53 -6.08
C ASN A 585 11.77 34.11 -6.67
N LYS A 586 12.89 34.44 -6.01
CA LYS A 586 14.20 34.04 -6.47
C LYS A 586 14.38 32.52 -6.49
N ILE A 587 14.05 31.86 -5.39
CA ILE A 587 14.12 30.40 -5.30
C ILE A 587 13.15 29.76 -6.29
N ALA A 588 11.94 30.29 -6.44
CA ALA A 588 10.95 29.79 -7.39
C ALA A 588 11.45 29.88 -8.84
N ASN A 589 12.06 31.00 -9.22
CA ASN A 589 12.62 31.20 -10.56
C ASN A 589 13.78 30.23 -10.83
N GLU A 590 14.66 30.01 -9.85
CA GLU A 590 15.77 29.04 -9.96
C GLU A 590 15.25 27.60 -10.18
N LEU A 591 14.17 27.24 -9.49
CA LEU A 591 13.55 25.93 -9.58
C LEU A 591 12.58 25.78 -10.77
N GLY A 592 12.14 26.88 -11.38
CA GLY A 592 11.11 26.89 -12.43
C GLY A 592 9.69 26.72 -11.93
N ILE A 593 9.42 27.12 -10.69
CA ILE A 593 8.07 27.10 -10.09
C ILE A 593 7.25 28.26 -10.65
N THR A 594 6.02 27.95 -11.10
CA THR A 594 5.18 28.89 -11.83
C THR A 594 4.46 29.92 -10.97
N LYS A 595 4.23 29.61 -9.69
CA LYS A 595 3.46 30.47 -8.78
C LYS A 595 4.04 30.45 -7.38
N VAL A 596 4.10 31.63 -6.76
CA VAL A 596 4.57 31.83 -5.39
C VAL A 596 3.50 32.49 -4.54
N ILE A 597 3.29 31.97 -3.35
CA ILE A 597 2.44 32.56 -2.31
C ILE A 597 3.36 32.76 -1.08
N ALA A 598 3.78 34.01 -0.88
CA ALA A 598 4.75 34.41 0.14
C ALA A 598 4.07 35.13 1.31
N ASN A 599 4.79 35.37 2.41
CA ASN A 599 4.32 36.04 3.64
C ASN A 599 3.12 35.34 4.29
N VAL A 600 3.01 34.01 4.21
CA VAL A 600 1.86 33.26 4.71
C VAL A 600 2.13 32.72 6.10
N LEU A 601 1.31 33.10 7.07
CA LEU A 601 1.38 32.57 8.43
C LEU A 601 0.93 31.08 8.46
N PRO A 602 1.41 30.26 9.40
CA PRO A 602 1.07 28.84 9.46
C PRO A 602 -0.45 28.53 9.44
N LYS A 603 -1.26 29.36 10.10
CA LYS A 603 -2.73 29.22 10.09
C LYS A 603 -3.35 29.56 8.74
N GLU A 604 -2.76 30.46 7.98
CA GLU A 604 -3.25 30.92 6.68
C GLU A 604 -2.92 29.95 5.55
N LYS A 605 -1.86 29.14 5.71
CA LYS A 605 -1.53 28.07 4.74
C LYS A 605 -2.74 27.17 4.47
N SER A 606 -3.46 26.77 5.51
CA SER A 606 -4.66 25.95 5.40
C SER A 606 -5.80 26.62 4.63
N ASN A 607 -6.01 27.92 4.81
CA ASN A 607 -7.04 28.68 4.10
C ASN A 607 -6.71 28.79 2.60
N THR A 608 -5.45 29.04 2.27
CA THR A 608 -4.97 29.05 0.88
C THR A 608 -5.27 27.75 0.15
N ILE A 609 -5.07 26.61 0.82
CA ILE A 609 -5.38 25.30 0.25
C ILE A 609 -6.89 25.16 0.01
N LYS A 610 -7.72 25.54 0.98
CA LYS A 610 -9.18 25.51 0.85
C LYS A 610 -9.68 26.34 -0.34
N GLU A 611 -9.14 27.56 -0.52
CA GLU A 611 -9.47 28.41 -1.66
C GLU A 611 -9.11 27.79 -3.02
N LEU A 612 -7.95 27.14 -3.11
CA LEU A 612 -7.54 26.45 -4.34
C LEU A 612 -8.45 25.25 -4.64
N ARG A 613 -8.86 24.50 -3.64
CA ARG A 613 -9.81 23.39 -3.79
C ARG A 613 -11.19 23.89 -4.25
N GLN A 614 -11.66 25.03 -3.73
CA GLN A 614 -12.93 25.65 -4.19
C GLN A 614 -12.89 26.06 -5.67
N LYS A 615 -11.68 26.30 -6.24
CA LYS A 615 -11.48 26.58 -7.66
C LYS A 615 -11.35 25.30 -8.52
N ASN A 616 -11.90 24.17 -8.05
CA ASN A 616 -11.86 22.85 -8.69
C ASN A 616 -10.42 22.31 -8.95
N LYS A 617 -9.46 22.74 -8.15
CA LYS A 617 -8.10 22.18 -8.19
C LYS A 617 -8.02 20.97 -7.28
N PHE A 618 -7.40 19.90 -7.76
CA PHE A 618 -7.06 18.72 -6.95
C PHE A 618 -5.65 18.90 -6.41
N VAL A 619 -5.56 19.25 -5.14
CA VAL A 619 -4.35 19.76 -4.50
C VAL A 619 -3.63 18.68 -3.74
N MET A 620 -2.35 18.48 -4.10
CA MET A 620 -1.39 17.71 -3.30
C MET A 620 -0.49 18.72 -2.57
N MET A 621 -0.47 18.68 -1.23
CA MET A 621 0.40 19.50 -0.39
C MET A 621 1.59 18.69 0.09
N CYS A 622 2.80 19.20 -0.10
CA CYS A 622 4.05 18.61 0.36
C CYS A 622 4.66 19.53 1.42
N GLY A 623 4.94 18.97 2.61
CA GLY A 623 5.47 19.71 3.76
C GLY A 623 6.32 18.81 4.67
N ASP A 624 6.92 19.41 5.72
CA ASP A 624 7.70 18.69 6.74
C ASP A 624 6.84 18.00 7.81
N GLY A 625 5.56 18.32 7.87
CA GLY A 625 4.57 17.73 8.77
C GLY A 625 4.49 18.37 10.16
N ILE A 626 5.48 19.15 10.59
CA ILE A 626 5.46 19.78 11.92
C ILE A 626 4.65 21.08 11.88
N ASN A 627 5.06 22.00 11.03
CA ASN A 627 4.43 23.32 10.89
C ASN A 627 3.24 23.32 9.92
N ASP A 628 3.20 22.34 9.03
CA ASP A 628 2.26 22.26 7.93
C ASP A 628 1.09 21.28 8.17
N SER A 629 1.01 20.68 9.36
CA SER A 629 -0.04 19.69 9.70
C SER A 629 -1.46 20.12 9.33
N PRO A 630 -1.92 21.37 9.63
CA PRO A 630 -3.24 21.82 9.22
C PRO A 630 -3.40 21.96 7.70
N ALA A 631 -2.33 22.31 6.99
CA ALA A 631 -2.30 22.44 5.55
C ALA A 631 -2.34 21.07 4.86
N LEU A 632 -1.55 20.12 5.35
CA LEU A 632 -1.54 18.72 4.88
C LEU A 632 -2.93 18.08 5.05
N ALA A 633 -3.54 18.21 6.23
CA ALA A 633 -4.86 17.65 6.54
C ALA A 633 -6.00 18.24 5.70
N ASN A 634 -5.89 19.50 5.25
CA ASN A 634 -6.92 20.19 4.45
C ASN A 634 -6.70 20.05 2.92
N SER A 635 -5.61 19.46 2.46
CA SER A 635 -5.37 19.15 1.06
C SER A 635 -6.17 17.91 0.62
N ASP A 636 -6.22 17.63 -0.68
CA ASP A 636 -6.79 16.39 -1.19
C ASP A 636 -5.84 15.21 -0.96
N ILE A 637 -4.53 15.50 -0.94
CA ILE A 637 -3.48 14.57 -0.55
C ILE A 637 -2.40 15.33 0.20
N GLY A 638 -2.22 15.01 1.48
CA GLY A 638 -1.11 15.52 2.29
C GLY A 638 0.10 14.58 2.22
N VAL A 639 1.25 15.10 1.82
CA VAL A 639 2.52 14.36 1.69
C VAL A 639 3.53 14.92 2.67
N SER A 640 3.96 14.12 3.63
CA SER A 640 5.08 14.47 4.52
C SER A 640 6.41 14.00 3.90
N VAL A 641 7.35 14.92 3.78
CA VAL A 641 8.69 14.67 3.20
C VAL A 641 9.67 14.19 4.25
N ASN A 642 9.37 14.40 5.54
CA ASN A 642 10.23 13.97 6.65
C ASN A 642 9.49 12.98 7.56
N SER A 643 10.02 11.76 7.71
CA SER A 643 9.42 10.69 8.51
C SER A 643 9.74 10.78 10.01
N GLY A 644 10.45 11.82 10.45
CA GLY A 644 11.07 11.86 11.78
C GLY A 644 10.17 12.25 12.95
N THR A 645 8.91 12.62 12.74
CA THR A 645 8.03 13.05 13.83
C THR A 645 6.67 12.37 13.80
N ASP A 646 6.19 11.94 14.97
CA ASP A 646 4.86 11.32 15.12
C ASP A 646 3.73 12.26 14.62
N ILE A 647 3.90 13.58 14.76
CA ILE A 647 2.95 14.60 14.30
C ILE A 647 2.84 14.64 12.78
N ALA A 648 3.96 14.52 12.07
CA ALA A 648 3.99 14.45 10.61
C ALA A 648 3.31 13.16 10.11
N MET A 649 3.53 12.07 10.83
CA MET A 649 2.90 10.79 10.54
C MET A 649 1.38 10.83 10.73
N ASP A 650 0.87 11.56 11.72
CA ASP A 650 -0.59 11.59 11.97
C ASP A 650 -1.36 12.48 10.99
N SER A 651 -0.79 13.59 10.56
CA SER A 651 -1.46 14.62 9.75
C SER A 651 -1.39 14.43 8.23
N SER A 652 -0.50 13.57 7.73
CA SER A 652 -0.33 13.31 6.29
C SER A 652 -1.03 12.04 5.82
N ASP A 653 -1.41 11.97 4.54
CA ASP A 653 -1.94 10.77 3.88
C ASP A 653 -0.84 9.88 3.30
N VAL A 654 0.29 10.48 2.97
CA VAL A 654 1.48 9.84 2.39
C VAL A 654 2.71 10.27 3.15
N ILE A 655 3.58 9.33 3.47
CA ILE A 655 4.85 9.58 4.14
C ILE A 655 5.98 9.15 3.20
N LEU A 656 6.91 10.04 2.93
CA LEU A 656 8.13 9.74 2.18
C LEU A 656 9.24 9.37 3.16
N THR A 657 9.54 8.07 3.26
CA THR A 657 10.63 7.60 4.14
C THR A 657 12.00 7.93 3.57
N LYS A 658 12.08 8.00 2.24
CA LYS A 658 13.23 8.56 1.54
C LYS A 658 13.02 10.05 1.50
N ASN A 659 13.93 10.78 2.06
CA ASN A 659 13.91 12.25 2.04
C ASN A 659 14.21 12.80 0.61
N ASN A 660 13.46 12.29 -0.39
CA ASN A 660 13.66 12.56 -1.81
C ASN A 660 12.33 12.95 -2.47
N LEU A 661 12.28 14.12 -3.07
CA LEU A 661 11.11 14.68 -3.75
C LEU A 661 10.69 13.89 -5.01
N GLU A 662 11.59 13.11 -5.61
CA GLU A 662 11.26 12.28 -6.78
C GLU A 662 10.17 11.24 -6.47
N SER A 663 10.02 10.87 -5.21
CA SER A 663 8.96 10.00 -4.73
C SER A 663 7.56 10.55 -5.02
N ILE A 664 7.37 11.86 -5.11
CA ILE A 664 6.09 12.51 -5.48
C ILE A 664 5.73 12.19 -6.93
N VAL A 665 6.69 12.31 -7.84
CA VAL A 665 6.52 11.96 -9.26
C VAL A 665 6.24 10.47 -9.41
N ASN A 666 6.95 9.64 -8.66
CA ASN A 666 6.75 8.19 -8.64
C ASN A 666 5.35 7.82 -8.15
N LEU A 667 4.85 8.45 -7.07
CA LEU A 667 3.49 8.23 -6.55
C LEU A 667 2.43 8.51 -7.62
N ILE A 668 2.51 9.66 -8.29
CA ILE A 668 1.56 10.05 -9.33
C ILE A 668 1.62 9.08 -10.53
N ASN A 669 2.81 8.66 -10.94
CA ASN A 669 3.00 7.72 -12.05
C ASN A 669 2.49 6.32 -11.72
N ILE A 670 2.78 5.81 -10.53
CA ILE A 670 2.26 4.52 -10.05
C ILE A 670 0.74 4.58 -9.99
N SER A 671 0.17 5.65 -9.44
CA SER A 671 -1.27 5.87 -9.39
C SER A 671 -1.91 5.81 -10.78
N LYS A 672 -1.40 6.59 -11.75
CA LYS A 672 -1.90 6.59 -13.15
C LYS A 672 -1.86 5.19 -13.78
N LYS A 673 -0.74 4.46 -13.60
CA LYS A 673 -0.59 3.10 -14.15
C LYS A 673 -1.49 2.10 -13.45
N THR A 674 -1.67 2.22 -12.12
CA THR A 674 -2.56 1.36 -11.32
C THR A 674 -4.00 1.50 -11.77
N ILE A 675 -4.51 2.72 -11.89
CA ILE A 675 -5.89 2.95 -12.27
C ILE A 675 -6.15 2.53 -13.73
N ARG A 676 -5.19 2.76 -14.62
CA ARG A 676 -5.28 2.22 -16.00
C ARG A 676 -5.38 0.70 -15.99
N ASN A 677 -4.54 0.04 -15.19
CA ASN A 677 -4.56 -1.42 -15.04
C ASN A 677 -5.89 -1.94 -14.48
N ILE A 678 -6.42 -1.28 -13.43
CA ILE A 678 -7.73 -1.62 -12.87
C ILE A 678 -8.83 -1.48 -13.91
N LYS A 679 -8.86 -0.38 -14.67
CA LYS A 679 -9.85 -0.19 -15.75
C LYS A 679 -9.75 -1.28 -16.82
N GLN A 680 -8.55 -1.67 -17.22
CA GLN A 680 -8.32 -2.78 -18.15
C GLN A 680 -8.81 -4.11 -17.58
N ASN A 681 -8.49 -4.38 -16.31
CA ASN A 681 -8.93 -5.60 -15.62
C ASN A 681 -10.45 -5.69 -15.54
N LEU A 682 -11.13 -4.59 -15.17
CA LEU A 682 -12.58 -4.51 -15.12
C LEU A 682 -13.20 -4.70 -16.52
N PHE A 683 -12.61 -4.07 -17.53
CA PHE A 683 -13.07 -4.23 -18.92
C PHE A 683 -13.01 -5.71 -19.33
N TRP A 684 -11.87 -6.38 -19.18
CA TRP A 684 -11.73 -7.78 -19.57
C TRP A 684 -12.62 -8.71 -18.74
N ALA A 685 -12.77 -8.45 -17.44
CA ALA A 685 -13.62 -9.24 -16.56
C ALA A 685 -15.12 -9.20 -16.99
N PHE A 686 -15.60 -8.06 -17.50
CA PHE A 686 -16.95 -7.93 -18.01
C PHE A 686 -17.10 -8.34 -19.47
N PHE A 687 -16.14 -8.01 -20.31
CA PHE A 687 -16.18 -8.24 -21.74
C PHE A 687 -16.42 -9.71 -22.09
N TYR A 688 -15.67 -10.61 -21.44
CA TYR A 688 -15.86 -12.05 -21.64
C TYR A 688 -17.29 -12.48 -21.32
N ASN A 689 -17.84 -12.05 -20.20
CA ASN A 689 -19.18 -12.43 -19.79
C ASN A 689 -20.25 -11.84 -20.72
N CYS A 690 -20.16 -10.57 -21.08
CA CYS A 690 -21.08 -9.91 -22.00
C CYS A 690 -21.07 -10.53 -23.41
N LEU A 691 -19.90 -10.96 -23.90
CA LEU A 691 -19.77 -11.64 -25.19
C LEU A 691 -20.34 -13.07 -25.16
N MET A 692 -20.07 -13.78 -24.07
CA MET A 692 -20.38 -15.21 -24.00
C MET A 692 -21.83 -15.50 -23.60
N ILE A 693 -22.53 -14.59 -22.90
CA ILE A 693 -23.95 -14.78 -22.53
C ILE A 693 -24.84 -14.93 -23.78
N PRO A 694 -24.80 -14.03 -24.79
CA PRO A 694 -25.58 -14.20 -26.03
C PRO A 694 -25.27 -15.50 -26.78
N VAL A 695 -23.99 -15.94 -26.74
CA VAL A 695 -23.61 -17.23 -27.37
C VAL A 695 -24.20 -18.40 -26.56
N ALA A 696 -24.13 -18.33 -25.22
CA ALA A 696 -24.76 -19.33 -24.34
C ALA A 696 -26.28 -19.36 -24.47
N MET A 697 -26.94 -18.24 -24.75
CA MET A 697 -28.37 -18.16 -25.05
C MET A 697 -28.73 -18.82 -26.39
N GLY A 698 -27.74 -19.21 -27.22
CA GLY A 698 -27.96 -19.85 -28.49
C GLY A 698 -28.27 -18.89 -29.65
N LEU A 699 -28.06 -17.57 -29.51
CA LEU A 699 -28.31 -16.58 -30.56
C LEU A 699 -27.44 -16.81 -31.83
N PHE A 700 -26.31 -17.50 -31.67
CA PHE A 700 -25.38 -17.83 -32.74
C PHE A 700 -25.46 -19.30 -33.20
N LYS A 701 -26.49 -20.04 -32.75
CA LYS A 701 -26.69 -21.45 -33.11
C LYS A 701 -26.89 -21.62 -34.64
N THR A 702 -27.51 -20.67 -35.28
CA THR A 702 -27.68 -20.63 -36.77
C THR A 702 -26.36 -20.53 -37.52
N PHE A 703 -25.30 -19.98 -36.88
CA PHE A 703 -23.95 -19.91 -37.46
C PHE A 703 -23.07 -21.09 -37.03
N GLY A 704 -23.65 -22.15 -36.42
CA GLY A 704 -22.91 -23.32 -35.96
C GLY A 704 -22.11 -23.12 -34.68
N ILE A 705 -22.24 -21.96 -34.02
CA ILE A 705 -21.51 -21.66 -32.77
C ILE A 705 -22.37 -22.08 -31.56
N ILE A 706 -21.97 -23.18 -30.92
CA ILE A 706 -22.64 -23.72 -29.75
C ILE A 706 -21.61 -23.84 -28.63
N ILE A 707 -21.96 -23.38 -27.44
CA ILE A 707 -21.13 -23.50 -26.24
C ILE A 707 -21.85 -24.40 -25.23
N ASN A 708 -21.11 -25.36 -24.70
CA ASN A 708 -21.54 -26.19 -23.59
C ASN A 708 -21.02 -25.65 -22.24
N PRO A 709 -21.54 -26.11 -21.09
CA PRO A 709 -21.11 -25.62 -19.77
C PRO A 709 -19.62 -25.79 -19.47
N MET A 710 -18.98 -26.79 -20.08
CA MET A 710 -17.56 -27.06 -19.92
C MET A 710 -16.68 -26.01 -20.60
N LEU A 711 -16.97 -25.66 -21.88
CA LEU A 711 -16.27 -24.59 -22.59
C LEU A 711 -16.52 -23.23 -21.94
N ALA A 712 -17.73 -23.02 -21.41
CA ALA A 712 -18.08 -21.85 -20.63
C ALA A 712 -17.17 -21.68 -19.40
N SER A 713 -16.95 -22.77 -18.66
CA SER A 713 -16.07 -22.77 -17.48
C SER A 713 -14.61 -22.53 -17.84
N LEU A 714 -14.13 -23.05 -18.95
CA LEU A 714 -12.78 -22.83 -19.44
C LEU A 714 -12.55 -21.34 -19.80
N ALA A 715 -13.51 -20.71 -20.50
CA ALA A 715 -13.46 -19.30 -20.82
C ALA A 715 -13.37 -18.41 -19.56
N MET A 716 -14.09 -18.77 -18.50
CA MET A 716 -14.04 -18.11 -17.21
C MET A 716 -12.67 -18.19 -16.55
N VAL A 717 -12.00 -19.34 -16.62
CA VAL A 717 -10.61 -19.48 -16.09
C VAL A 717 -9.64 -18.61 -16.88
N LEU A 718 -9.77 -18.58 -18.22
CA LEU A 718 -8.93 -17.74 -19.07
C LEU A 718 -9.12 -16.24 -18.75
N SER A 719 -10.34 -15.80 -18.46
CA SER A 719 -10.60 -14.44 -18.00
C SER A 719 -9.83 -14.12 -16.72
N SER A 720 -9.84 -15.00 -15.72
CA SER A 720 -9.11 -14.82 -14.47
C SER A 720 -7.58 -14.76 -14.70
N ILE A 721 -7.05 -15.63 -15.55
CA ILE A 721 -5.62 -15.62 -15.90
C ILE A 721 -5.24 -14.30 -16.57
N THR A 722 -6.06 -13.78 -17.48
CA THR A 722 -5.82 -12.50 -18.16
C THR A 722 -5.71 -11.35 -17.17
N VAL A 723 -6.62 -11.25 -16.21
CA VAL A 723 -6.61 -10.22 -15.16
C VAL A 723 -5.36 -10.33 -14.29
N ILE A 724 -4.98 -11.54 -13.88
CA ILE A 724 -3.77 -11.78 -13.07
C ILE A 724 -2.51 -11.38 -13.83
N LEU A 725 -2.36 -11.82 -15.06
CA LEU A 725 -1.20 -11.50 -15.89
C LEU A 725 -1.08 -10.00 -16.14
N ASN A 726 -2.20 -9.32 -16.41
CA ASN A 726 -2.20 -7.87 -16.57
C ASN A 726 -1.80 -7.15 -15.28
N THR A 727 -2.27 -7.61 -14.13
CA THR A 727 -1.90 -7.03 -12.83
C THR A 727 -0.42 -7.23 -12.50
N LEU A 728 0.16 -8.39 -12.81
CA LEU A 728 1.59 -8.66 -12.58
C LEU A 728 2.52 -7.74 -13.39
N ARG A 729 2.03 -7.13 -14.49
CA ARG A 729 2.80 -6.11 -15.23
C ARG A 729 3.11 -4.88 -14.38
N LEU A 730 2.30 -4.57 -13.36
CA LEU A 730 2.57 -3.47 -12.42
C LEU A 730 3.90 -3.64 -11.69
N LYS A 731 4.33 -4.87 -11.40
CA LYS A 731 5.64 -5.14 -10.75
C LYS A 731 6.85 -4.70 -11.59
N LYS A 732 6.67 -4.52 -12.90
CA LYS A 732 7.73 -4.08 -13.82
C LYS A 732 7.84 -2.55 -13.94
N ILE A 733 7.09 -1.79 -13.15
CA ILE A 733 7.17 -0.33 -13.12
C ILE A 733 8.50 0.07 -12.46
N LYS A 734 9.41 0.61 -13.27
CA LYS A 734 10.67 1.20 -12.82
C LYS A 734 10.42 2.50 -12.07
#